data_6088a68d7406bb2c0ed4ef55f4996a3a
#
_entry.id   6088a68d7406bb2c0ed4ef55f4996a3a
#
_cell.length_a   1.000
_cell.length_b   1.000
_cell.length_c   1.000
_cell.angle_alpha   90.00
_cell.angle_beta   90.00
_cell.angle_gamma   90.00
#
_symmetry.space_group_name_H-M   'P 1'
#
loop_
_entity.id
_entity.type
_entity.pdbx_description
1 polymer ?
#
loop_
_entity_poly.entity_id
_entity_poly.type
_entity_poly.pdbx_seq_one_letter_code
_entity_poly.pdbx_strand_id
1 'polypeptide(L)'
;MMKGDTEVTVAEPGFPEPRVPRPDGFFSLDSLLCVLEALGEPAGVAVDAQAVHRWSHFASPAASGGWLEHLESVCAEVGLRGVRQRASVREVLSGSVGLPTAILGPEGWCVITARRSGKVWAHVLGGGEPRLGWLDAPMLMAMVGATDAGQPLDWLAAVPVAPLNRLGGGGHDGHGSHPTPMQRLRSLLWLERDDLKVVLIYAIAAGLLSLATPVAVQALVNTVTFGTLLQPLVVLSILVMAALAFAALLRALNTHVVEIIQQRMFVRVALDASHRIPRVRQETFDRTYGPELVNRFFDVLTIQKTLSVFLLEGVSLVLQALIGMMVLAFYHPMLLAFDVLLIAATAFIILVLGQRGTQTAIEESKAKYAVAAWLEELARHPLAFRSREGAEHAEQQADLLARRYLGARRRHFSIVFRQVVGSLGLQVVASALLLGLGGWLVIQRQLTLGQLVAAELIVTAVLASFIKFGKHVENFYDLQAAVDKLGHLVDLPLEEDGAHREPLPRGQGGLPVRLHDVHFAHGDGESRPALRGLNLDLPGGAKVALVADSGGGKSTLADLLFGLRAPTGGRVEVGGVDTRRVSLSALRSQVALVRGVEVLEGSVLENVRAGRPTVGPDEARRALAAVELLEPVLAMPQGLDTPLGPGGAPLSSGQLGRLMVARALAGAPRLIVLDEVLEGLGARGRQVVMNTLLAPEAPWTLVVLSSEEDEAVLRVSQRYTLSELMTGTAPEER
;
A
#
# COMPACT_ATOMS: atom_id res chain seq x y z
N MET A 1 19.30 -46.43 5.01
CA MET A 1 20.27 -45.90 5.96
C MET A 1 19.67 -44.58 6.48
N MET A 2 19.09 -44.67 7.65
CA MET A 2 18.32 -43.66 8.36
C MET A 2 19.21 -42.48 8.71
N LYS A 3 18.72 -41.25 8.50
CA LYS A 3 19.18 -40.06 9.23
C LYS A 3 17.99 -39.52 9.99
N GLY A 4 18.15 -39.50 11.26
CA GLY A 4 17.16 -39.26 12.25
C GLY A 4 16.67 -37.81 12.27
N ASP A 5 15.40 -37.74 12.49
CA ASP A 5 14.71 -36.59 13.00
C ASP A 5 15.22 -36.29 14.41
N THR A 6 15.97 -35.24 14.56
CA THR A 6 16.26 -34.67 15.88
C THR A 6 15.00 -33.95 16.33
N GLU A 7 14.10 -34.69 16.96
CA GLU A 7 13.13 -34.10 17.88
C GLU A 7 13.92 -33.41 18.99
N VAL A 8 13.97 -32.08 18.95
CA VAL A 8 14.35 -31.28 20.10
C VAL A 8 13.21 -31.43 21.11
N THR A 9 13.38 -32.40 22.00
CA THR A 9 12.54 -32.53 23.21
C THR A 9 12.82 -31.30 24.08
N VAL A 10 12.02 -30.27 23.91
CA VAL A 10 11.95 -29.15 24.85
C VAL A 10 11.29 -29.71 26.11
N ALA A 11 12.05 -29.85 27.20
CA ALA A 11 11.56 -30.20 28.51
C ALA A 11 10.37 -29.30 28.88
N GLU A 12 9.27 -29.89 29.31
CA GLU A 12 8.12 -29.15 29.87
C GLU A 12 8.59 -28.39 31.12
N PRO A 13 8.59 -27.06 31.13
CA PRO A 13 8.88 -26.30 32.34
C PRO A 13 7.62 -26.30 33.24
N GLY A 14 7.70 -26.88 34.39
CA GLY A 14 6.73 -26.68 35.46
C GLY A 14 6.62 -25.19 35.78
N PHE A 15 5.42 -24.62 35.66
CA PHE A 15 5.18 -23.21 35.95
C PHE A 15 5.08 -22.99 37.48
N PRO A 16 5.78 -21.98 38.02
CA PRO A 16 5.61 -21.55 39.43
C PRO A 16 4.27 -20.82 39.60
N GLU A 17 3.73 -20.88 40.84
CA GLU A 17 2.50 -20.18 41.24
C GLU A 17 2.53 -18.66 40.95
N PRO A 18 1.39 -18.03 40.57
CA PRO A 18 1.35 -16.66 40.09
C PRO A 18 1.70 -15.66 41.21
N ARG A 19 2.82 -14.97 41.04
CA ARG A 19 3.14 -13.75 41.78
C ARG A 19 2.64 -12.56 40.97
N VAL A 20 1.76 -11.73 41.57
CA VAL A 20 1.28 -10.48 40.98
C VAL A 20 2.49 -9.55 40.75
N PRO A 21 2.87 -9.24 39.52
CA PRO A 21 4.05 -8.42 39.25
C PRO A 21 3.72 -6.93 39.38
N ARG A 22 4.71 -6.15 39.80
CA ARG A 22 4.64 -4.69 39.78
C ARG A 22 4.77 -4.19 38.32
N PRO A 23 3.92 -3.24 37.87
CA PRO A 23 3.87 -2.84 36.47
C PRO A 23 5.15 -2.18 35.93
N ASP A 24 6.03 -1.69 36.77
CA ASP A 24 7.18 -0.85 36.38
C ASP A 24 8.31 -1.59 35.66
N GLY A 25 8.36 -2.93 35.70
CA GLY A 25 9.40 -3.74 35.05
C GLY A 25 9.10 -4.12 33.59
N PHE A 26 7.82 -4.09 33.17
CA PHE A 26 7.44 -4.54 31.81
C PHE A 26 7.59 -3.48 30.72
N PHE A 27 7.78 -2.23 31.10
CA PHE A 27 8.06 -1.10 30.21
C PHE A 27 9.52 -0.70 30.20
N SER A 28 10.43 -1.60 30.61
CA SER A 28 11.85 -1.37 30.41
C SER A 28 12.18 -1.28 28.92
N LEU A 29 13.19 -0.48 28.58
CA LEU A 29 13.64 -0.29 27.20
C LEU A 29 13.92 -1.62 26.51
N ASP A 30 14.60 -2.54 27.21
CA ASP A 30 14.95 -3.86 26.68
C ASP A 30 13.71 -4.72 26.42
N SER A 31 12.70 -4.68 27.31
CA SER A 31 11.45 -5.40 27.10
C SER A 31 10.67 -4.88 25.89
N LEU A 32 10.59 -3.56 25.73
CA LEU A 32 9.94 -2.93 24.58
C LEU A 32 10.67 -3.24 23.27
N LEU A 33 12.00 -3.22 23.27
CA LEU A 33 12.79 -3.61 22.10
C LEU A 33 12.51 -5.04 21.69
N CYS A 34 12.54 -5.99 22.61
CA CYS A 34 12.22 -7.40 22.34
C CYS A 34 10.77 -7.58 21.80
N VAL A 35 9.79 -6.85 22.35
CA VAL A 35 8.40 -6.89 21.87
C VAL A 35 8.31 -6.36 20.43
N LEU A 36 8.96 -5.24 20.15
CA LEU A 36 8.94 -4.61 18.83
C LEU A 36 9.69 -5.45 17.78
N GLU A 37 10.82 -6.05 18.17
CA GLU A 37 11.55 -6.99 17.30
C GLU A 37 10.69 -8.20 16.95
N ALA A 38 10.03 -8.81 17.96
CA ALA A 38 9.12 -9.92 17.77
C ALA A 38 7.90 -9.58 16.92
N LEU A 39 7.38 -8.35 16.98
CA LEU A 39 6.30 -7.84 16.13
C LEU A 39 6.80 -7.47 14.73
N GLY A 40 8.01 -6.91 14.63
CA GLY A 40 8.60 -6.41 13.39
C GLY A 40 9.12 -7.53 12.49
N GLU A 41 9.71 -8.58 13.03
CA GLU A 41 10.30 -9.69 12.27
C GLU A 41 9.30 -10.33 11.29
N PRO A 42 8.08 -10.75 11.70
CA PRO A 42 7.08 -11.29 10.78
C PRO A 42 6.53 -10.24 9.81
N ALA A 43 6.49 -8.98 10.24
CA ALA A 43 6.08 -7.85 9.41
C ALA A 43 7.16 -7.41 8.41
N GLY A 44 8.39 -7.95 8.56
CA GLY A 44 9.53 -7.59 7.71
C GLY A 44 10.09 -6.19 7.98
N VAL A 45 9.85 -5.64 9.16
CA VAL A 45 10.37 -4.34 9.63
C VAL A 45 11.56 -4.58 10.55
N ALA A 46 12.71 -3.99 10.22
CA ALA A 46 13.85 -3.96 11.14
C ALA A 46 13.63 -2.85 12.16
N VAL A 47 13.67 -3.18 13.43
CA VAL A 47 13.47 -2.23 14.53
C VAL A 47 14.76 -1.45 14.77
N ASP A 48 14.68 -0.11 14.68
CA ASP A 48 15.78 0.77 15.05
C ASP A 48 15.79 0.98 16.58
N ALA A 49 16.74 0.36 17.25
CA ALA A 49 16.92 0.51 18.70
C ALA A 49 17.13 1.98 19.14
N GLN A 50 17.75 2.81 18.29
CA GLN A 50 17.93 4.24 18.58
C GLN A 50 16.60 5.00 18.55
N ALA A 51 15.65 4.62 17.68
CA ALA A 51 14.32 5.21 17.65
C ALA A 51 13.55 4.91 18.95
N VAL A 52 13.60 3.68 19.44
CA VAL A 52 12.99 3.28 20.72
C VAL A 52 13.64 4.01 21.91
N HIS A 53 14.96 4.17 21.88
CA HIS A 53 15.71 4.90 22.91
C HIS A 53 15.31 6.38 22.95
N ARG A 54 15.21 7.03 21.79
CA ARG A 54 14.73 8.41 21.68
C ARG A 54 13.30 8.56 22.21
N TRP A 55 12.39 7.67 21.81
CA TRP A 55 11.02 7.67 22.29
C TRP A 55 10.96 7.61 23.84
N SER A 56 11.77 6.75 24.48
CA SER A 56 11.79 6.60 25.93
C SER A 56 12.23 7.87 26.67
N HIS A 57 13.05 8.73 26.04
CA HIS A 57 13.44 10.02 26.60
C HIS A 57 12.36 11.10 26.54
N PHE A 58 11.48 11.03 25.54
CA PHE A 58 10.41 12.03 25.31
C PHE A 58 9.04 11.58 25.84
N ALA A 59 8.82 10.29 26.00
CA ALA A 59 7.59 9.75 26.58
C ALA A 59 7.60 9.96 28.10
N SER A 60 6.74 10.88 28.56
CA SER A 60 6.56 11.05 30.02
C SER A 60 5.91 9.80 30.60
N PRO A 61 6.47 9.18 31.67
CA PRO A 61 5.87 8.02 32.32
C PRO A 61 4.55 8.33 33.03
N ALA A 62 4.14 9.58 33.06
CA ALA A 62 2.93 10.07 33.75
C ALA A 62 1.71 10.25 32.83
N ALA A 63 1.77 9.84 31.55
CA ALA A 63 0.58 9.84 30.70
C ALA A 63 -0.37 8.73 31.19
N SER A 64 -1.58 9.09 31.56
CA SER A 64 -2.68 8.23 32.07
C SER A 64 -3.22 7.21 31.04
N GLY A 65 -2.47 6.90 29.98
CA GLY A 65 -2.80 5.92 28.96
C GLY A 65 -2.38 4.52 29.38
N GLY A 66 -3.25 3.53 29.09
CA GLY A 66 -2.94 2.13 29.33
C GLY A 66 -1.79 1.62 28.44
N TRP A 67 -1.33 0.38 28.70
CA TRP A 67 -0.24 -0.27 27.95
C TRP A 67 -0.43 -0.27 26.41
N LEU A 68 -1.69 -0.31 25.95
CA LEU A 68 -2.03 -0.25 24.52
C LEU A 68 -1.59 1.06 23.88
N GLU A 69 -1.82 2.19 24.53
CA GLU A 69 -1.44 3.52 24.02
C GLU A 69 0.07 3.69 23.94
N HIS A 70 0.78 3.16 24.95
CA HIS A 70 2.23 3.18 24.98
C HIS A 70 2.83 2.34 23.85
N LEU A 71 2.37 1.08 23.69
CA LEU A 71 2.88 0.21 22.65
C LEU A 71 2.52 0.72 21.26
N GLU A 72 1.32 1.26 21.05
CA GLU A 72 0.90 1.88 19.79
C GLU A 72 1.78 3.07 19.41
N SER A 73 2.11 3.93 20.39
CA SER A 73 2.99 5.08 20.18
C SER A 73 4.40 4.67 19.79
N VAL A 74 4.98 3.67 20.46
CA VAL A 74 6.32 3.16 20.14
C VAL A 74 6.33 2.45 18.79
N CYS A 75 5.30 1.67 18.47
CA CYS A 75 5.17 1.04 17.16
C CYS A 75 5.28 2.06 16.01
N ALA A 76 4.64 3.23 16.16
CA ALA A 76 4.67 4.28 15.16
C ALA A 76 6.10 4.79 14.87
N GLU A 77 6.94 4.89 15.90
CA GLU A 77 8.34 5.36 15.76
C GLU A 77 9.25 4.37 15.03
N VAL A 78 8.92 3.07 15.08
CA VAL A 78 9.73 2.02 14.44
C VAL A 78 9.17 1.57 13.09
N GLY A 79 8.22 2.31 12.53
CA GLY A 79 7.61 1.98 11.22
C GLY A 79 6.59 0.85 11.29
N LEU A 80 6.02 0.57 12.46
CA LEU A 80 4.90 -0.32 12.68
C LEU A 80 3.65 0.49 13.04
N ARG A 81 2.51 0.08 12.56
CA ARG A 81 1.21 0.61 12.97
C ARG A 81 0.54 -0.37 13.92
N GLY A 82 0.34 0.04 15.15
CA GLY A 82 -0.50 -0.68 16.12
C GLY A 82 -1.97 -0.58 15.73
N VAL A 83 -2.67 -1.71 15.70
CA VAL A 83 -4.12 -1.79 15.48
C VAL A 83 -4.73 -2.49 16.68
N ARG A 84 -5.55 -1.77 17.44
CA ARG A 84 -6.27 -2.37 18.58
C ARG A 84 -7.33 -3.33 18.06
N GLN A 85 -7.33 -4.53 18.60
CA GLN A 85 -8.31 -5.57 18.27
C GLN A 85 -8.87 -6.17 19.55
N ARG A 86 -10.18 -6.34 19.59
CA ARG A 86 -10.85 -7.04 20.67
C ARG A 86 -11.20 -8.44 20.19
N ALA A 87 -10.50 -9.43 20.71
CA ALA A 87 -10.64 -10.82 20.30
C ALA A 87 -10.52 -11.77 21.51
N SER A 88 -11.21 -12.90 21.45
CA SER A 88 -11.08 -13.97 22.42
C SER A 88 -9.88 -14.87 22.13
N VAL A 89 -9.39 -15.61 23.12
CA VAL A 89 -8.32 -16.61 22.94
C VAL A 89 -8.71 -17.63 21.84
N ARG A 90 -9.99 -18.02 21.77
CA ARG A 90 -10.51 -18.93 20.74
C ARG A 90 -10.37 -18.35 19.33
N GLU A 91 -10.68 -17.07 19.13
CA GLU A 91 -10.55 -16.39 17.84
C GLU A 91 -9.08 -16.22 17.43
N VAL A 92 -8.21 -15.92 18.38
CA VAL A 92 -6.77 -15.83 18.15
C VAL A 92 -6.18 -17.19 17.73
N LEU A 93 -6.59 -18.26 18.37
CA LEU A 93 -6.18 -19.62 18.03
C LEU A 93 -6.76 -20.13 16.70
N SER A 94 -7.98 -19.71 16.36
CA SER A 94 -8.63 -20.08 15.08
C SER A 94 -8.02 -19.40 13.85
N GLY A 95 -7.16 -18.40 14.06
CA GLY A 95 -6.48 -17.69 12.98
C GLY A 95 -7.31 -16.55 12.36
N SER A 96 -8.46 -16.18 12.93
CA SER A 96 -9.24 -15.02 12.50
C SER A 96 -8.43 -13.71 12.60
N VAL A 97 -7.44 -13.66 13.47
CA VAL A 97 -6.46 -12.58 13.59
C VAL A 97 -5.16 -12.98 12.90
N GLY A 98 -5.00 -12.61 11.63
CA GLY A 98 -3.87 -13.05 10.78
C GLY A 98 -2.54 -12.31 10.96
N LEU A 99 -2.48 -11.28 11.84
CA LEU A 99 -1.33 -10.40 12.04
C LEU A 99 -0.53 -10.79 13.29
N PRO A 100 0.77 -10.43 13.39
CA PRO A 100 1.49 -10.52 14.65
C PRO A 100 0.77 -9.67 15.69
N THR A 101 0.55 -10.24 16.87
CA THR A 101 -0.25 -9.60 17.93
C THR A 101 0.45 -9.67 19.26
N ALA A 102 0.35 -8.59 20.04
CA ALA A 102 0.88 -8.51 21.40
C ALA A 102 -0.23 -8.24 22.42
N ILE A 103 -0.07 -8.80 23.60
CA ILE A 103 -0.88 -8.51 24.78
C ILE A 103 0.02 -8.48 26.01
N LEU A 104 -0.29 -7.61 26.96
CA LEU A 104 0.34 -7.62 28.27
C LEU A 104 -0.55 -8.41 29.23
N GLY A 105 -0.07 -9.59 29.64
CA GLY A 105 -0.71 -10.44 30.63
C GLY A 105 -0.05 -10.35 31.99
N PRO A 106 -0.56 -11.13 33.00
CA PRO A 106 -0.04 -11.14 34.37
C PRO A 106 1.46 -11.53 34.47
N GLU A 107 1.94 -12.35 33.57
CA GLU A 107 3.33 -12.84 33.55
C GLU A 107 4.26 -12.03 32.65
N GLY A 108 3.76 -11.05 31.92
CA GLY A 108 4.51 -10.20 30.98
C GLY A 108 3.89 -10.10 29.60
N TRP A 109 4.72 -9.70 28.66
CA TRP A 109 4.30 -9.59 27.26
C TRP A 109 4.18 -10.96 26.59
N CYS A 110 3.08 -11.19 25.92
CA CYS A 110 2.88 -12.34 25.04
C CYS A 110 2.74 -11.82 23.61
N VAL A 111 3.73 -12.10 22.76
CA VAL A 111 3.75 -11.70 21.35
C VAL A 111 3.56 -12.93 20.48
N ILE A 112 2.46 -13.00 19.74
CA ILE A 112 2.11 -14.12 18.87
C ILE A 112 2.56 -13.80 17.45
N THR A 113 3.42 -14.64 16.89
CA THR A 113 4.03 -14.42 15.57
C THR A 113 3.58 -15.44 14.52
N ALA A 114 3.19 -16.64 14.93
CA ALA A 114 2.71 -17.68 14.02
C ALA A 114 1.59 -18.53 14.66
N ARG A 115 0.80 -19.21 13.80
CA ARG A 115 -0.30 -20.07 14.21
C ARG A 115 -0.29 -21.36 13.42
N ARG A 116 -0.54 -22.49 14.09
CA ARG A 116 -0.60 -23.80 13.42
C ARG A 116 -1.49 -24.76 14.21
N SER A 117 -2.51 -25.32 13.56
CA SER A 117 -3.35 -26.41 14.11
C SER A 117 -3.89 -26.15 15.52
N GLY A 118 -4.47 -24.96 15.77
CA GLY A 118 -5.03 -24.62 17.07
C GLY A 118 -4.00 -24.29 18.17
N LYS A 119 -2.73 -24.12 17.81
CA LYS A 119 -1.63 -23.62 18.66
C LYS A 119 -1.07 -22.34 18.11
N VAL A 120 -0.50 -21.49 18.95
CA VAL A 120 0.19 -20.26 18.57
C VAL A 120 1.66 -20.33 18.95
N TRP A 121 2.54 -19.83 18.07
CA TRP A 121 3.93 -19.60 18.39
C TRP A 121 4.05 -18.23 19.05
N ALA A 122 4.45 -18.23 20.32
CA ALA A 122 4.51 -17.02 21.11
C ALA A 122 5.90 -16.76 21.66
N HIS A 123 6.26 -15.49 21.71
CA HIS A 123 7.38 -14.94 22.46
C HIS A 123 6.83 -14.42 23.78
N VAL A 124 7.24 -15.03 24.87
CA VAL A 124 6.84 -14.63 26.21
C VAL A 124 8.00 -13.87 26.83
N LEU A 125 7.76 -12.60 27.11
CA LEU A 125 8.75 -11.64 27.59
C LEU A 125 8.30 -11.16 28.98
N GLY A 126 8.80 -11.81 30.02
CA GLY A 126 8.52 -11.51 31.42
C GLY A 126 9.80 -11.20 32.19
N GLY A 127 9.76 -11.13 33.53
CA GLY A 127 10.89 -10.78 34.38
C GLY A 127 12.08 -11.78 34.38
N GLY A 128 12.23 -12.63 33.37
CA GLY A 128 13.32 -13.60 33.14
C GLY A 128 13.76 -13.66 31.72
N GLU A 129 14.52 -14.71 31.33
CA GLU A 129 14.92 -14.93 29.93
C GLU A 129 13.71 -15.09 29.01
N PRO A 130 13.76 -14.53 27.77
CA PRO A 130 12.68 -14.68 26.78
C PRO A 130 12.39 -16.16 26.50
N ARG A 131 11.12 -16.56 26.56
CA ARG A 131 10.70 -17.93 26.27
C ARG A 131 9.98 -17.96 24.93
N LEU A 132 10.37 -18.89 24.09
CA LEU A 132 9.80 -19.13 22.76
C LEU A 132 9.15 -20.51 22.73
N GLY A 133 7.90 -20.60 22.28
CA GLY A 133 7.26 -21.91 22.21
C GLY A 133 5.86 -21.92 21.59
N TRP A 134 5.40 -23.14 21.28
CA TRP A 134 4.02 -23.37 20.87
C TRP A 134 3.12 -23.44 22.09
N LEU A 135 2.15 -22.52 22.19
CA LEU A 135 1.15 -22.48 23.26
C LEU A 135 -0.17 -23.03 22.74
N ASP A 136 -0.81 -23.87 23.53
CA ASP A 136 -2.20 -24.30 23.34
C ASP A 136 -3.18 -23.38 24.11
N ALA A 137 -4.50 -23.67 24.01
CA ALA A 137 -5.52 -22.83 24.64
C ALA A 137 -5.34 -22.66 26.15
N PRO A 138 -5.11 -23.72 26.96
CA PRO A 138 -4.93 -23.55 28.40
C PRO A 138 -3.69 -22.72 28.78
N MET A 139 -2.58 -22.95 28.08
CA MET A 139 -1.34 -22.21 28.32
C MET A 139 -1.50 -20.73 27.94
N LEU A 140 -2.11 -20.45 26.78
CA LEU A 140 -2.34 -19.08 26.36
C LEU A 140 -3.29 -18.34 27.32
N MET A 141 -4.36 -19.00 27.77
CA MET A 141 -5.28 -18.44 28.77
C MET A 141 -4.57 -18.07 30.08
N ALA A 142 -3.74 -18.95 30.61
CA ALA A 142 -2.95 -18.69 31.80
C ALA A 142 -2.03 -17.46 31.62
N MET A 143 -1.35 -17.37 30.45
CA MET A 143 -0.43 -16.27 30.14
C MET A 143 -1.13 -14.91 30.02
N VAL A 144 -2.31 -14.87 29.41
CA VAL A 144 -3.06 -13.62 29.21
C VAL A 144 -4.02 -13.29 30.36
N GLY A 145 -4.13 -14.16 31.37
CA GLY A 145 -5.02 -13.99 32.51
C GLY A 145 -6.51 -14.17 32.17
N ALA A 146 -6.83 -14.94 31.12
CA ALA A 146 -8.21 -15.21 30.73
C ALA A 146 -8.82 -16.34 31.57
N THR A 147 -10.04 -16.16 32.09
CA THR A 147 -10.78 -17.18 32.84
C THR A 147 -11.57 -18.13 31.93
N ASP A 148 -11.90 -17.70 30.70
CA ASP A 148 -12.57 -18.48 29.68
C ASP A 148 -11.99 -18.19 28.30
N ALA A 149 -11.93 -19.21 27.43
CA ALA A 149 -11.42 -19.07 26.06
C ALA A 149 -12.28 -18.15 25.16
N GLY A 150 -13.53 -17.90 25.51
CA GLY A 150 -14.45 -16.97 24.85
C GLY A 150 -14.37 -15.53 25.40
N GLN A 151 -13.61 -15.27 26.45
CA GLN A 151 -13.49 -13.94 27.03
C GLN A 151 -12.81 -12.97 26.07
N PRO A 152 -13.45 -11.83 25.70
CA PRO A 152 -12.84 -10.83 24.84
C PRO A 152 -11.74 -10.08 25.58
N LEU A 153 -10.56 -10.03 24.99
CA LEU A 153 -9.38 -9.32 25.48
C LEU A 153 -8.94 -8.30 24.44
N ASP A 154 -8.27 -7.25 24.90
CA ASP A 154 -7.73 -6.21 24.02
C ASP A 154 -6.29 -6.58 23.61
N TRP A 155 -6.08 -6.72 22.31
CA TRP A 155 -4.80 -7.05 21.68
C TRP A 155 -4.31 -5.90 20.82
N LEU A 156 -3.00 -5.76 20.68
CA LEU A 156 -2.40 -4.89 19.67
C LEU A 156 -1.85 -5.74 18.53
N ALA A 157 -2.45 -5.63 17.35
CA ALA A 157 -1.89 -6.21 16.13
C ALA A 157 -0.91 -5.22 15.50
N ALA A 158 0.25 -5.70 15.03
CA ALA A 158 1.24 -4.87 14.38
C ALA A 158 1.22 -5.07 12.86
N VAL A 159 1.15 -3.96 12.13
CA VAL A 159 1.18 -3.93 10.67
C VAL A 159 2.34 -3.00 10.25
N PRO A 160 3.15 -3.36 9.23
CA PRO A 160 4.14 -2.42 8.72
C PRO A 160 3.45 -1.17 8.18
N VAL A 161 3.95 0.01 8.54
CA VAL A 161 3.40 1.30 8.10
C VAL A 161 3.52 1.46 6.59
N ALA A 162 4.63 1.01 6.02
CA ALA A 162 4.88 1.06 4.59
C ALA A 162 5.37 -0.32 4.09
N PRO A 163 4.44 -1.29 3.90
CA PRO A 163 4.78 -2.66 3.56
C PRO A 163 5.51 -2.79 2.21
N LEU A 164 5.41 -1.80 1.34
CA LEU A 164 6.04 -1.79 0.03
C LEU A 164 7.37 -0.99 -0.04
N ASN A 165 7.90 -0.47 1.07
CA ASN A 165 9.18 0.27 1.07
C ASN A 165 10.34 -0.51 0.43
N ARG A 166 10.30 -1.85 0.47
CA ARG A 166 11.29 -2.72 -0.19
C ARG A 166 11.20 -2.73 -1.72
N LEU A 167 10.09 -2.23 -2.30
CA LEU A 167 9.90 -2.10 -3.75
C LEU A 167 10.51 -0.83 -4.30
N GLY A 168 10.61 0.22 -3.47
CA GLY A 168 11.33 1.45 -3.77
C GLY A 168 12.85 1.20 -3.70
N GLY A 169 13.63 1.93 -4.49
CA GLY A 169 15.08 1.96 -4.34
C GLY A 169 15.43 2.55 -2.98
N GLY A 170 15.66 1.71 -1.98
CA GLY A 170 16.03 2.14 -0.63
C GLY A 170 17.36 2.84 -0.60
N GLY A 171 17.37 4.14 -0.83
CA GLY A 171 18.52 5.01 -0.71
C GLY A 171 18.05 6.46 -0.64
N HIS A 172 18.27 7.09 0.50
CA HIS A 172 18.17 8.54 0.67
C HIS A 172 19.24 9.31 -0.13
N ASP A 173 20.07 8.62 -0.90
CA ASP A 173 21.13 9.21 -1.71
C ASP A 173 20.60 9.48 -3.12
N GLY A 174 20.44 10.74 -3.47
CA GLY A 174 19.77 11.31 -4.63
C GLY A 174 20.30 10.94 -6.03
N HIS A 175 20.92 9.78 -6.23
CA HIS A 175 21.42 9.29 -7.54
C HIS A 175 21.22 7.79 -7.75
N GLY A 176 20.32 7.12 -7.01
CA GLY A 176 19.97 5.71 -7.22
C GLY A 176 19.14 5.52 -8.48
N SER A 177 19.56 4.67 -9.40
CA SER A 177 18.76 4.22 -10.55
C SER A 177 17.45 3.59 -10.05
N HIS A 178 16.32 4.03 -10.58
CA HIS A 178 15.01 3.41 -10.26
C HIS A 178 15.05 1.90 -10.51
N PRO A 179 14.56 1.07 -9.56
CA PRO A 179 14.57 -0.37 -9.73
C PRO A 179 13.79 -0.78 -10.98
N THR A 180 14.34 -1.74 -11.73
CA THR A 180 13.65 -2.28 -12.89
C THR A 180 12.36 -3.00 -12.51
N PRO A 181 11.35 -3.11 -13.39
CA PRO A 181 10.11 -3.85 -13.11
C PRO A 181 10.36 -5.28 -12.62
N MET A 182 11.40 -5.94 -13.13
CA MET A 182 11.78 -7.29 -12.72
C MET A 182 12.35 -7.35 -11.29
N GLN A 183 13.14 -6.34 -10.89
CA GLN A 183 13.65 -6.26 -9.51
C GLN A 183 12.50 -6.03 -8.53
N ARG A 184 11.53 -5.19 -8.89
CA ARG A 184 10.31 -4.95 -8.08
C ARG A 184 9.45 -6.21 -7.98
N LEU A 185 9.24 -6.91 -9.09
CA LEU A 185 8.52 -8.18 -9.09
C LEU A 185 9.19 -9.21 -8.19
N ARG A 186 10.52 -9.32 -8.27
CA ARG A 186 11.28 -10.23 -7.41
C ARG A 186 11.13 -9.87 -5.93
N SER A 187 11.15 -8.60 -5.56
CA SER A 187 10.95 -8.18 -4.16
C SER A 187 9.53 -8.44 -3.67
N LEU A 188 8.50 -8.27 -4.52
CA LEU A 188 7.12 -8.68 -4.22
C LEU A 188 7.01 -10.19 -3.94
N LEU A 189 7.58 -11.00 -4.83
CA LEU A 189 7.58 -12.46 -4.67
C LEU A 189 8.35 -12.91 -3.42
N TRP A 190 9.44 -12.22 -3.08
CA TRP A 190 10.21 -12.53 -1.88
C TRP A 190 9.40 -12.38 -0.58
N LEU A 191 8.43 -11.47 -0.54
CA LEU A 191 7.53 -11.28 0.60
C LEU A 191 6.62 -12.50 0.85
N GLU A 192 6.32 -13.29 -0.20
CA GLU A 192 5.46 -14.47 -0.15
C GLU A 192 6.25 -15.78 -0.32
N ARG A 193 7.56 -15.75 -0.06
CA ARG A 193 8.48 -16.89 -0.36
C ARG A 193 8.06 -18.23 0.23
N ASP A 194 7.43 -18.23 1.41
CA ASP A 194 7.05 -19.46 2.10
C ASP A 194 5.79 -20.08 1.49
N ASP A 195 4.80 -19.28 1.16
CA ASP A 195 3.61 -19.73 0.43
C ASP A 195 3.97 -20.14 -1.01
N LEU A 196 4.94 -19.46 -1.65
CA LEU A 196 5.45 -19.85 -2.97
C LEU A 196 6.13 -21.23 -2.96
N LYS A 197 6.82 -21.61 -1.88
CA LYS A 197 7.36 -22.96 -1.71
C LYS A 197 6.24 -24.01 -1.67
N VAL A 198 5.14 -23.71 -0.96
CA VAL A 198 3.98 -24.61 -0.88
C VAL A 198 3.33 -24.76 -2.25
N VAL A 199 3.12 -23.66 -2.99
CA VAL A 199 2.63 -23.66 -4.37
C VAL A 199 3.51 -24.54 -5.26
N LEU A 200 4.83 -24.40 -5.16
CA LEU A 200 5.78 -25.18 -5.94
C LEU A 200 5.71 -26.68 -5.60
N ILE A 201 5.64 -27.03 -4.32
CA ILE A 201 5.52 -28.44 -3.88
C ILE A 201 4.24 -29.07 -4.43
N TYR A 202 3.08 -28.37 -4.33
CA TYR A 202 1.82 -28.87 -4.86
C TYR A 202 1.86 -28.98 -6.39
N ALA A 203 2.48 -28.02 -7.08
CA ALA A 203 2.62 -28.07 -8.54
C ALA A 203 3.52 -29.24 -8.99
N ILE A 204 4.64 -29.49 -8.31
CA ILE A 204 5.52 -30.64 -8.60
C ILE A 204 4.77 -31.95 -8.41
N ALA A 205 4.09 -32.13 -7.28
CA ALA A 205 3.34 -33.35 -7.00
C ALA A 205 2.20 -33.57 -8.01
N ALA A 206 1.45 -32.53 -8.34
CA ALA A 206 0.39 -32.59 -9.36
C ALA A 206 0.96 -32.83 -10.77
N GLY A 207 2.14 -32.28 -11.09
CA GLY A 207 2.85 -32.50 -12.35
C GLY A 207 3.31 -33.96 -12.51
N LEU A 208 3.88 -34.58 -11.45
CA LEU A 208 4.24 -35.97 -11.43
C LEU A 208 3.01 -36.87 -11.63
N LEU A 209 1.91 -36.57 -10.93
CA LEU A 209 0.68 -37.33 -11.05
C LEU A 209 0.01 -37.18 -12.42
N SER A 210 0.27 -36.11 -13.17
CA SER A 210 -0.25 -35.92 -14.51
C SER A 210 0.28 -36.95 -15.52
N LEU A 211 1.44 -37.55 -15.25
CA LEU A 211 2.01 -38.68 -16.02
C LEU A 211 1.27 -40.02 -15.81
N ALA A 212 0.38 -40.10 -14.83
CA ALA A 212 -0.39 -41.32 -14.58
C ALA A 212 -1.17 -41.76 -15.85
N THR A 213 -1.71 -40.84 -16.62
CA THR A 213 -2.46 -41.13 -17.85
C THR A 213 -1.54 -41.70 -18.97
N PRO A 214 -0.43 -41.03 -19.37
CA PRO A 214 0.47 -41.60 -20.38
C PRO A 214 1.06 -42.95 -19.98
N VAL A 215 1.47 -43.09 -18.72
CA VAL A 215 2.03 -44.36 -18.19
C VAL A 215 0.99 -45.50 -18.18
N ALA A 216 -0.24 -45.16 -17.81
CA ALA A 216 -1.34 -46.13 -17.83
C ALA A 216 -1.70 -46.56 -19.25
N VAL A 217 -1.70 -45.64 -20.21
CA VAL A 217 -1.93 -45.97 -21.63
C VAL A 217 -0.80 -46.83 -22.18
N GLN A 218 0.47 -46.53 -21.82
CA GLN A 218 1.59 -47.43 -22.16
C GLN A 218 1.40 -48.83 -21.62
N ALA A 219 1.04 -48.98 -20.35
CA ALA A 219 0.80 -50.27 -19.70
C ALA A 219 -0.40 -50.99 -20.36
N LEU A 220 -1.49 -50.25 -20.66
CA LEU A 220 -2.66 -50.81 -21.34
C LEU A 220 -2.33 -51.35 -22.72
N VAL A 221 -1.64 -50.55 -23.56
CA VAL A 221 -1.26 -50.95 -24.94
C VAL A 221 -0.37 -52.19 -24.89
N ASN A 222 0.60 -52.21 -24.00
CA ASN A 222 1.47 -53.39 -23.85
C ASN A 222 0.69 -54.61 -23.36
N THR A 223 -0.24 -54.48 -22.39
CA THR A 223 -1.03 -55.57 -21.84
C THR A 223 -2.00 -56.16 -22.88
N VAL A 224 -2.70 -55.30 -23.65
CA VAL A 224 -3.64 -55.72 -24.69
C VAL A 224 -2.91 -56.40 -25.84
N THR A 225 -1.66 -56.02 -26.13
CA THR A 225 -0.85 -56.64 -27.18
C THR A 225 -0.47 -58.10 -26.81
N PHE A 226 -0.38 -58.44 -25.53
CA PHE A 226 0.06 -59.74 -25.03
C PHE A 226 -1.02 -60.63 -24.41
N GLY A 227 -2.26 -60.16 -24.22
CA GLY A 227 -3.34 -60.99 -23.66
C GLY A 227 -4.64 -60.25 -23.38
N THR A 228 -5.75 -60.98 -23.15
CA THR A 228 -7.12 -60.46 -22.96
C THR A 228 -7.61 -60.57 -21.51
N LEU A 229 -6.80 -60.23 -20.53
CA LEU A 229 -7.18 -60.35 -19.11
C LEU A 229 -7.87 -59.06 -18.64
N LEU A 230 -9.08 -59.17 -18.08
CA LEU A 230 -9.90 -58.06 -17.58
C LEU A 230 -9.39 -57.51 -16.24
N GLN A 231 -8.78 -58.33 -15.41
CA GLN A 231 -8.34 -57.97 -14.06
C GLN A 231 -7.25 -56.89 -14.04
N PRO A 232 -6.19 -56.89 -14.85
CA PRO A 232 -5.21 -55.83 -14.91
C PRO A 232 -5.80 -54.47 -15.34
N LEU A 233 -6.81 -54.49 -16.24
CA LEU A 233 -7.50 -53.30 -16.70
C LEU A 233 -8.27 -52.62 -15.56
N VAL A 234 -9.01 -53.37 -14.75
CA VAL A 234 -9.78 -52.82 -13.61
C VAL A 234 -8.82 -52.24 -12.57
N VAL A 235 -7.75 -52.92 -12.23
CA VAL A 235 -6.73 -52.41 -11.29
C VAL A 235 -6.10 -51.14 -11.80
N LEU A 236 -5.69 -51.10 -13.07
CA LEU A 236 -5.09 -49.94 -13.70
C LEU A 236 -6.06 -48.74 -13.68
N SER A 237 -7.34 -48.96 -14.01
CA SER A 237 -8.37 -47.91 -14.01
C SER A 237 -8.60 -47.33 -12.62
N ILE A 238 -8.64 -48.17 -11.57
CA ILE A 238 -8.78 -47.69 -10.17
C ILE A 238 -7.56 -46.88 -9.75
N LEU A 239 -6.36 -47.33 -10.11
CA LEU A 239 -5.09 -46.68 -9.76
C LEU A 239 -5.00 -45.27 -10.44
N VAL A 240 -5.33 -45.21 -11.73
CA VAL A 240 -5.39 -43.91 -12.47
C VAL A 240 -6.43 -42.96 -11.87
N MET A 241 -7.61 -43.49 -11.57
CA MET A 241 -8.67 -42.71 -10.91
C MET A 241 -8.19 -42.14 -9.58
N ALA A 242 -7.54 -42.92 -8.73
CA ALA A 242 -6.99 -42.46 -7.46
C ALA A 242 -5.88 -41.43 -7.65
N ALA A 243 -4.97 -41.64 -8.61
CA ALA A 243 -3.90 -40.69 -8.92
C ALA A 243 -4.44 -39.35 -9.44
N LEU A 244 -5.44 -39.36 -10.35
CA LEU A 244 -6.06 -38.18 -10.89
C LEU A 244 -6.90 -37.43 -9.84
N ALA A 245 -7.62 -38.18 -8.96
CA ALA A 245 -8.37 -37.58 -7.85
C ALA A 245 -7.43 -36.87 -6.87
N PHE A 246 -6.29 -37.46 -6.55
CA PHE A 246 -5.28 -36.83 -5.69
C PHE A 246 -4.63 -35.61 -6.38
N ALA A 247 -4.33 -35.71 -7.67
CA ALA A 247 -3.84 -34.55 -8.44
C ALA A 247 -4.86 -33.38 -8.45
N ALA A 248 -6.15 -33.69 -8.58
CA ALA A 248 -7.22 -32.68 -8.52
C ALA A 248 -7.31 -32.02 -7.13
N LEU A 249 -7.17 -32.81 -6.05
CA LEU A 249 -7.10 -32.27 -4.69
C LEU A 249 -5.93 -31.31 -4.51
N LEU A 250 -4.72 -31.71 -4.96
CA LEU A 250 -3.53 -30.85 -4.88
C LEU A 250 -3.72 -29.54 -5.67
N ARG A 251 -4.36 -29.59 -6.85
CA ARG A 251 -4.68 -28.38 -7.62
C ARG A 251 -5.66 -27.48 -6.88
N ALA A 252 -6.68 -28.06 -6.23
CA ALA A 252 -7.64 -27.29 -5.44
C ALA A 252 -6.97 -26.59 -4.24
N LEU A 253 -6.07 -27.30 -3.52
CA LEU A 253 -5.28 -26.71 -2.44
C LEU A 253 -4.34 -25.63 -2.96
N ASN A 254 -3.70 -25.84 -4.11
CA ASN A 254 -2.85 -24.83 -4.75
C ASN A 254 -3.64 -23.56 -5.08
N THR A 255 -4.85 -23.69 -5.63
CA THR A 255 -5.75 -22.55 -5.91
C THR A 255 -6.08 -21.78 -4.63
N HIS A 256 -6.32 -22.47 -3.51
CA HIS A 256 -6.60 -21.84 -2.23
C HIS A 256 -5.42 -21.02 -1.69
N VAL A 257 -4.20 -21.58 -1.78
CA VAL A 257 -2.99 -20.84 -1.34
C VAL A 257 -2.75 -19.59 -2.21
N VAL A 258 -2.91 -19.72 -3.53
CA VAL A 258 -2.75 -18.57 -4.45
C VAL A 258 -3.78 -17.49 -4.17
N GLU A 259 -5.02 -17.85 -3.82
CA GLU A 259 -6.06 -16.88 -3.43
C GLU A 259 -5.66 -16.11 -2.16
N ILE A 260 -5.09 -16.77 -1.16
CA ILE A 260 -4.58 -16.10 0.05
C ILE A 260 -3.48 -15.09 -0.29
N ILE A 261 -2.55 -15.45 -1.19
CA ILE A 261 -1.49 -14.53 -1.66
C ILE A 261 -2.11 -13.29 -2.31
N GLN A 262 -3.13 -13.46 -3.17
CA GLN A 262 -3.81 -12.34 -3.83
C GLN A 262 -4.47 -11.40 -2.82
N GLN A 263 -5.22 -11.94 -1.85
CA GLN A 263 -5.89 -11.16 -0.81
C GLN A 263 -4.89 -10.33 0.02
N ARG A 264 -3.78 -10.96 0.44
CA ARG A 264 -2.72 -10.25 1.19
C ARG A 264 -2.07 -9.14 0.37
N MET A 265 -1.82 -9.38 -0.91
CA MET A 265 -1.22 -8.39 -1.80
C MET A 265 -2.13 -7.16 -1.94
N PHE A 266 -3.44 -7.37 -2.14
CA PHE A 266 -4.40 -6.26 -2.22
C PHE A 266 -4.39 -5.41 -0.96
N VAL A 267 -4.52 -6.06 0.21
CA VAL A 267 -4.54 -5.35 1.50
C VAL A 267 -3.25 -4.57 1.73
N ARG A 268 -2.09 -5.17 1.43
CA ARG A 268 -0.80 -4.48 1.57
C ARG A 268 -0.70 -3.23 0.70
N VAL A 269 -1.08 -3.34 -0.57
CA VAL A 269 -1.02 -2.20 -1.50
C VAL A 269 -2.02 -1.11 -1.08
N ALA A 270 -3.23 -1.49 -0.65
CA ALA A 270 -4.23 -0.53 -0.18
C ALA A 270 -3.77 0.22 1.07
N LEU A 271 -3.21 -0.48 2.04
CA LEU A 271 -2.69 0.13 3.27
C LEU A 271 -1.48 1.03 2.99
N ASP A 272 -0.56 0.60 2.13
CA ASP A 272 0.61 1.39 1.75
C ASP A 272 0.21 2.66 0.99
N ALA A 273 -0.71 2.56 0.04
CA ALA A 273 -1.25 3.72 -0.67
C ALA A 273 -1.96 4.70 0.28
N SER A 274 -2.79 4.18 1.20
CA SER A 274 -3.46 5.00 2.23
C SER A 274 -2.48 5.72 3.15
N HIS A 275 -1.32 5.11 3.43
CA HIS A 275 -0.28 5.74 4.22
C HIS A 275 0.49 6.79 3.43
N ARG A 276 0.84 6.51 2.16
CA ARG A 276 1.69 7.37 1.33
C ARG A 276 0.97 8.60 0.81
N ILE A 277 -0.23 8.44 0.23
CA ILE A 277 -0.93 9.52 -0.47
C ILE A 277 -1.04 10.79 0.37
N PRO A 278 -1.44 10.76 1.67
CA PRO A 278 -1.51 11.95 2.50
C PRO A 278 -0.16 12.56 2.88
N ARG A 279 0.94 11.84 2.63
CA ARG A 279 2.32 12.24 2.97
C ARG A 279 3.18 12.54 1.76
N VAL A 280 2.60 12.56 0.58
CA VAL A 280 3.32 12.96 -0.64
C VAL A 280 3.65 14.44 -0.56
N ARG A 281 4.88 14.80 -0.93
CA ARG A 281 5.33 16.21 -0.97
C ARG A 281 4.44 17.04 -1.89
N GLN A 282 4.14 18.26 -1.47
CA GLN A 282 3.25 19.19 -2.20
C GLN A 282 3.71 19.44 -3.64
N GLU A 283 5.02 19.47 -3.89
CA GLU A 283 5.60 19.68 -5.23
C GLU A 283 5.16 18.60 -6.25
N THR A 284 4.83 17.41 -5.77
CA THR A 284 4.31 16.34 -6.62
C THR A 284 2.89 16.66 -7.11
N PHE A 285 2.05 17.18 -6.23
CA PHE A 285 0.68 17.59 -6.58
C PHE A 285 0.63 18.83 -7.47
N ASP A 286 1.66 19.66 -7.47
CA ASP A 286 1.78 20.78 -8.41
C ASP A 286 1.96 20.28 -9.86
N ARG A 287 2.53 19.09 -10.06
CA ARG A 287 2.86 18.50 -11.37
C ARG A 287 1.94 17.36 -11.77
N THR A 288 1.29 16.70 -10.81
CA THR A 288 0.50 15.49 -11.04
C THR A 288 -0.85 15.60 -10.34
N TYR A 289 -1.90 15.29 -11.08
CA TYR A 289 -3.24 15.29 -10.51
C TYR A 289 -3.42 14.12 -9.53
N GLY A 290 -3.83 14.42 -8.29
CA GLY A 290 -3.94 13.43 -7.22
C GLY A 290 -4.78 12.20 -7.55
N PRO A 291 -6.00 12.30 -8.11
CA PRO A 291 -6.81 11.15 -8.52
C PRO A 291 -6.14 10.24 -9.57
N GLU A 292 -5.28 10.78 -10.46
CA GLU A 292 -4.51 9.96 -11.39
C GLU A 292 -3.55 9.01 -10.64
N LEU A 293 -3.00 9.44 -9.51
CA LEU A 293 -2.17 8.58 -8.66
C LEU A 293 -2.96 7.40 -8.08
N VAL A 294 -4.23 7.62 -7.73
CA VAL A 294 -5.13 6.57 -7.22
C VAL A 294 -5.44 5.55 -8.31
N ASN A 295 -5.58 5.96 -9.56
CA ASN A 295 -5.82 5.04 -10.67
C ASN A 295 -4.71 4.00 -10.83
N ARG A 296 -3.46 4.33 -10.47
CA ARG A 296 -2.33 3.38 -10.46
C ARG A 296 -2.49 2.26 -9.43
N PHE A 297 -3.30 2.47 -8.39
CA PHE A 297 -3.67 1.41 -7.45
C PHE A 297 -4.39 0.26 -8.12
N PHE A 298 -5.24 0.52 -9.13
CA PHE A 298 -5.98 -0.54 -9.82
C PHE A 298 -5.09 -1.49 -10.64
N ASP A 299 -3.83 -1.12 -10.90
CA ASP A 299 -2.87 -2.05 -11.50
C ASP A 299 -2.53 -3.23 -10.58
N VAL A 300 -2.81 -3.13 -9.25
CA VAL A 300 -2.71 -4.28 -8.33
C VAL A 300 -3.62 -5.43 -8.76
N LEU A 301 -4.81 -5.15 -9.28
CA LEU A 301 -5.72 -6.19 -9.79
C LEU A 301 -5.15 -6.92 -11.00
N THR A 302 -4.44 -6.19 -11.88
CA THR A 302 -3.72 -6.80 -13.00
C THR A 302 -2.58 -7.68 -12.49
N ILE A 303 -1.81 -7.20 -11.51
CA ILE A 303 -0.73 -7.98 -10.88
C ILE A 303 -1.30 -9.27 -10.26
N GLN A 304 -2.38 -9.18 -9.47
CA GLN A 304 -3.03 -10.33 -8.84
C GLN A 304 -3.47 -11.37 -9.86
N LYS A 305 -4.27 -10.96 -10.86
CA LYS A 305 -4.78 -11.87 -11.91
C LYS A 305 -3.65 -12.55 -12.66
N THR A 306 -2.66 -11.79 -13.06
CA THR A 306 -1.56 -12.29 -13.88
C THR A 306 -0.64 -13.19 -13.07
N LEU A 307 -0.32 -12.81 -11.83
CA LEU A 307 0.48 -13.63 -10.93
C LEU A 307 -0.22 -14.95 -10.61
N SER A 308 -1.54 -14.93 -10.37
CA SER A 308 -2.35 -16.13 -10.16
C SER A 308 -2.27 -17.08 -11.36
N VAL A 309 -2.41 -16.56 -12.59
CA VAL A 309 -2.26 -17.37 -13.81
C VAL A 309 -0.86 -18.00 -13.88
N PHE A 310 0.20 -17.25 -13.55
CA PHE A 310 1.56 -17.80 -13.53
C PHE A 310 1.75 -18.86 -12.48
N LEU A 311 1.26 -18.66 -11.26
CA LEU A 311 1.43 -19.60 -10.16
C LEU A 311 0.62 -20.89 -10.37
N LEU A 312 -0.59 -20.80 -10.90
CA LEU A 312 -1.48 -21.95 -11.10
C LEU A 312 -1.18 -22.70 -12.40
N GLU A 313 -1.10 -21.95 -13.51
CA GLU A 313 -0.93 -22.55 -14.83
C GLU A 313 0.55 -22.55 -15.25
N GLY A 314 1.24 -21.42 -15.17
CA GLY A 314 2.61 -21.28 -15.68
C GLY A 314 3.59 -22.23 -15.03
N VAL A 315 3.62 -22.31 -13.70
CA VAL A 315 4.48 -23.24 -12.95
C VAL A 315 4.13 -24.69 -13.30
N SER A 316 2.83 -25.02 -13.33
CA SER A 316 2.37 -26.37 -13.66
C SER A 316 2.75 -26.77 -15.08
N LEU A 317 2.64 -25.87 -16.07
CA LEU A 317 3.00 -26.14 -17.47
C LEU A 317 4.50 -26.36 -17.61
N VAL A 318 5.33 -25.53 -16.99
CA VAL A 318 6.80 -25.71 -17.04
C VAL A 318 7.21 -27.01 -16.39
N LEU A 319 6.66 -27.33 -15.22
CA LEU A 319 6.97 -28.60 -14.54
C LEU A 319 6.50 -29.80 -15.33
N GLN A 320 5.29 -29.79 -15.89
CA GLN A 320 4.76 -30.85 -16.72
C GLN A 320 5.62 -31.05 -17.98
N ALA A 321 6.07 -29.98 -18.63
CA ALA A 321 6.98 -30.05 -19.75
C ALA A 321 8.34 -30.67 -19.34
N LEU A 322 8.95 -30.19 -18.26
CA LEU A 322 10.24 -30.73 -17.79
C LEU A 322 10.15 -32.21 -17.40
N ILE A 323 9.10 -32.59 -16.66
CA ILE A 323 8.91 -33.99 -16.23
C ILE A 323 8.61 -34.87 -17.45
N GLY A 324 7.77 -34.37 -18.38
CA GLY A 324 7.47 -35.09 -19.62
C GLY A 324 8.71 -35.32 -20.47
N MET A 325 9.53 -34.32 -20.71
CA MET A 325 10.79 -34.42 -21.43
C MET A 325 11.78 -35.36 -20.72
N MET A 326 11.85 -35.31 -19.39
CA MET A 326 12.68 -36.23 -18.62
C MET A 326 12.28 -37.69 -18.86
N VAL A 327 10.98 -38.00 -18.92
CA VAL A 327 10.49 -39.36 -19.23
C VAL A 327 10.83 -39.74 -20.66
N LEU A 328 10.71 -38.86 -21.64
CA LEU A 328 11.09 -39.09 -23.04
C LEU A 328 12.59 -39.38 -23.17
N ALA A 329 13.42 -38.64 -22.44
CA ALA A 329 14.88 -38.88 -22.40
C ALA A 329 15.25 -40.27 -21.90
N PHE A 330 14.49 -40.83 -20.95
CA PHE A 330 14.69 -42.22 -20.46
C PHE A 330 14.23 -43.30 -21.45
N TYR A 331 13.34 -42.95 -22.41
CA TYR A 331 12.89 -43.94 -23.38
C TYR A 331 13.96 -44.22 -24.46
N HIS A 332 14.58 -43.15 -25.01
CA HIS A 332 15.62 -43.32 -26.02
C HIS A 332 16.49 -42.07 -26.16
N PRO A 333 17.84 -42.17 -26.40
CA PRO A 333 18.74 -41.05 -26.60
C PRO A 333 18.35 -40.09 -27.74
N MET A 334 17.73 -40.57 -28.81
CA MET A 334 17.24 -39.73 -29.89
C MET A 334 16.05 -38.86 -29.47
N LEU A 335 15.22 -39.28 -28.53
CA LEU A 335 14.16 -38.50 -27.95
C LEU A 335 14.73 -37.41 -27.05
N LEU A 336 15.84 -37.66 -26.35
CA LEU A 336 16.58 -36.61 -25.62
C LEU A 336 17.11 -35.53 -26.58
N ALA A 337 17.66 -35.91 -27.74
CA ALA A 337 18.09 -34.93 -28.73
C ALA A 337 16.92 -34.11 -29.28
N PHE A 338 15.75 -34.73 -29.48
CA PHE A 338 14.51 -34.04 -29.82
C PHE A 338 14.08 -33.03 -28.74
N ASP A 339 14.16 -33.40 -27.45
CA ASP A 339 13.84 -32.53 -26.31
C ASP A 339 14.76 -31.29 -26.26
N VAL A 340 16.08 -31.50 -26.49
CA VAL A 340 17.05 -30.38 -26.55
C VAL A 340 16.70 -29.41 -27.67
N LEU A 341 16.34 -29.95 -28.86
CA LEU A 341 15.91 -29.12 -30.00
C LEU A 341 14.62 -28.34 -29.67
N LEU A 342 13.68 -29.00 -29.01
CA LEU A 342 12.42 -28.37 -28.58
C LEU A 342 12.64 -27.23 -27.60
N ILE A 343 13.52 -27.42 -26.60
CA ILE A 343 13.91 -26.38 -25.66
C ILE A 343 14.60 -25.21 -26.36
N ALA A 344 15.56 -25.51 -27.26
CA ALA A 344 16.27 -24.48 -28.01
C ALA A 344 15.35 -23.66 -28.90
N ALA A 345 14.41 -24.30 -29.62
CA ALA A 345 13.41 -23.64 -30.43
C ALA A 345 12.46 -22.77 -29.59
N THR A 346 12.04 -23.28 -28.42
CA THR A 346 11.21 -22.50 -27.48
C THR A 346 11.97 -21.28 -26.95
N ALA A 347 13.23 -21.45 -26.55
CA ALA A 347 14.07 -20.34 -26.11
C ALA A 347 14.25 -19.29 -27.21
N PHE A 348 14.42 -19.71 -28.46
CA PHE A 348 14.46 -18.81 -29.62
C PHE A 348 13.17 -18.00 -29.76
N ILE A 349 12.00 -18.62 -29.66
CA ILE A 349 10.70 -17.94 -29.75
C ILE A 349 10.57 -16.91 -28.61
N ILE A 350 10.98 -17.25 -27.38
CA ILE A 350 10.88 -16.35 -26.26
C ILE A 350 11.86 -15.18 -26.37
N LEU A 351 13.14 -15.48 -26.56
CA LEU A 351 14.23 -14.50 -26.42
C LEU A 351 14.41 -13.66 -27.69
N VAL A 352 14.23 -14.26 -28.87
CA VAL A 352 14.49 -13.57 -30.14
C VAL A 352 13.20 -12.93 -30.70
N LEU A 353 12.11 -13.70 -30.83
CA LEU A 353 10.86 -13.17 -31.34
C LEU A 353 10.14 -12.22 -30.37
N GLY A 354 10.41 -12.37 -29.05
CA GLY A 354 9.86 -11.54 -27.98
C GLY A 354 10.65 -10.27 -27.67
N GLN A 355 11.73 -9.97 -28.42
CA GLN A 355 12.51 -8.75 -28.20
C GLN A 355 11.63 -7.50 -28.21
N ARG A 356 11.85 -6.59 -27.25
CA ARG A 356 11.08 -5.37 -27.01
C ARG A 356 9.62 -5.57 -26.56
N GLY A 357 9.20 -6.79 -26.21
CA GLY A 357 7.84 -7.07 -25.74
C GLY A 357 7.45 -6.23 -24.52
N THR A 358 8.29 -6.20 -23.50
CA THR A 358 8.08 -5.38 -22.27
C THR A 358 7.99 -3.89 -22.59
N GLN A 359 8.89 -3.36 -23.41
CA GLN A 359 8.89 -1.94 -23.75
C GLN A 359 7.59 -1.52 -24.46
N THR A 360 7.15 -2.33 -25.44
CA THR A 360 5.91 -2.03 -26.16
C THR A 360 4.66 -2.19 -25.31
N ALA A 361 4.65 -3.10 -24.33
CA ALA A 361 3.58 -3.22 -23.35
C ALA A 361 3.48 -1.99 -22.44
N ILE A 362 4.62 -1.45 -21.98
CA ILE A 362 4.67 -0.21 -21.20
C ILE A 362 4.17 0.98 -22.03
N GLU A 363 4.56 1.08 -23.31
CA GLU A 363 4.08 2.14 -24.22
C GLU A 363 2.57 2.07 -24.42
N GLU A 364 2.04 0.87 -24.67
CA GLU A 364 0.58 0.63 -24.78
C GLU A 364 -0.15 1.03 -23.52
N SER A 365 0.37 0.62 -22.37
CA SER A 365 -0.20 0.93 -21.08
C SER A 365 -0.22 2.45 -20.83
N LYS A 366 0.86 3.19 -21.12
CA LYS A 366 0.90 4.65 -21.02
C LYS A 366 -0.16 5.31 -21.91
N ALA A 367 -0.33 4.81 -23.14
CA ALA A 367 -1.34 5.34 -24.08
C ALA A 367 -2.77 5.07 -23.60
N LYS A 368 -3.05 3.91 -23.00
CA LYS A 368 -4.33 3.57 -22.37
C LYS A 368 -4.70 4.54 -21.24
N TYR A 369 -3.75 4.85 -20.37
CA TYR A 369 -3.99 5.79 -19.27
C TYR A 369 -4.14 7.24 -19.73
N ALA A 370 -3.51 7.64 -20.82
CA ALA A 370 -3.74 8.95 -21.41
C ALA A 370 -5.21 9.13 -21.86
N VAL A 371 -5.85 8.08 -22.39
CA VAL A 371 -7.28 8.08 -22.69
C VAL A 371 -8.11 8.20 -21.42
N ALA A 372 -7.79 7.44 -20.38
CA ALA A 372 -8.50 7.49 -19.10
C ALA A 372 -8.41 8.88 -18.46
N ALA A 373 -7.21 9.48 -18.41
CA ALA A 373 -7.00 10.82 -17.89
C ALA A 373 -7.81 11.88 -18.63
N TRP A 374 -7.94 11.75 -19.97
CA TRP A 374 -8.79 12.64 -20.74
C TRP A 374 -10.27 12.50 -20.37
N LEU A 375 -10.77 11.28 -20.21
CA LEU A 375 -12.15 11.06 -19.79
C LEU A 375 -12.43 11.60 -18.38
N GLU A 376 -11.47 11.52 -17.48
CA GLU A 376 -11.55 12.13 -16.15
C GLU A 376 -11.58 13.66 -16.21
N GLU A 377 -10.79 14.26 -17.12
CA GLU A 377 -10.78 15.70 -17.35
C GLU A 377 -12.15 16.20 -17.86
N LEU A 378 -12.77 15.45 -18.80
CA LEU A 378 -14.13 15.74 -19.26
C LEU A 378 -15.15 15.65 -18.13
N ALA A 379 -15.04 14.64 -17.27
CA ALA A 379 -15.93 14.45 -16.14
C ALA A 379 -15.75 15.52 -15.06
N ARG A 380 -14.52 16.05 -14.89
CA ARG A 380 -14.19 17.11 -13.94
C ARG A 380 -14.73 18.47 -14.37
N HIS A 381 -14.68 18.76 -15.67
CA HIS A 381 -15.05 20.07 -16.23
C HIS A 381 -16.23 19.99 -17.21
N PRO A 382 -17.39 19.43 -16.79
CA PRO A 382 -18.49 19.16 -17.71
C PRO A 382 -19.07 20.44 -18.35
N LEU A 383 -18.96 21.59 -17.69
CA LEU A 383 -19.46 22.86 -18.24
C LEU A 383 -18.59 23.38 -19.38
N ALA A 384 -17.29 23.16 -19.34
CA ALA A 384 -16.38 23.62 -20.38
C ALA A 384 -16.65 22.94 -21.74
N PHE A 385 -17.18 21.72 -21.73
CA PHE A 385 -17.44 20.91 -22.92
C PHE A 385 -18.89 20.84 -23.36
N ARG A 386 -19.79 21.68 -22.78
CA ARG A 386 -21.22 21.70 -23.16
C ARG A 386 -21.52 22.54 -24.40
N SER A 387 -20.62 23.44 -24.79
CA SER A 387 -20.76 24.14 -26.05
C SER A 387 -20.54 23.17 -27.23
N ARG A 388 -21.03 23.54 -28.41
CA ARG A 388 -20.83 22.71 -29.62
C ARG A 388 -19.33 22.52 -29.94
N GLU A 389 -18.58 23.60 -29.90
CA GLU A 389 -17.13 23.63 -30.13
C GLU A 389 -16.39 22.82 -29.06
N GLY A 390 -16.84 22.94 -27.78
CA GLY A 390 -16.30 22.17 -26.66
C GLY A 390 -16.52 20.65 -26.87
N ALA A 391 -17.72 20.25 -27.27
CA ALA A 391 -18.03 18.85 -27.55
C ALA A 391 -17.22 18.30 -28.73
N GLU A 392 -17.13 19.07 -29.84
CA GLU A 392 -16.32 18.72 -31.00
C GLU A 392 -14.83 18.57 -30.62
N HIS A 393 -14.30 19.46 -29.77
CA HIS A 393 -12.92 19.36 -29.27
C HIS A 393 -12.73 18.11 -28.39
N ALA A 394 -13.70 17.80 -27.53
CA ALA A 394 -13.65 16.62 -26.68
C ALA A 394 -13.56 15.32 -27.50
N GLU A 395 -14.36 15.21 -28.56
CA GLU A 395 -14.35 14.07 -29.49
C GLU A 395 -13.05 14.00 -30.30
N GLN A 396 -12.57 15.11 -30.82
CA GLN A 396 -11.31 15.16 -31.58
C GLN A 396 -10.12 14.73 -30.74
N GLN A 397 -10.04 15.19 -29.50
CA GLN A 397 -8.97 14.82 -28.59
C GLN A 397 -9.05 13.35 -28.19
N ALA A 398 -10.26 12.83 -27.94
CA ALA A 398 -10.48 11.41 -27.67
C ALA A 398 -10.05 10.53 -28.87
N ASP A 399 -10.39 10.93 -30.10
CA ASP A 399 -9.97 10.22 -31.32
C ASP A 399 -8.45 10.22 -31.49
N LEU A 400 -7.79 11.36 -31.24
CA LEU A 400 -6.32 11.45 -31.29
C LEU A 400 -5.67 10.47 -30.31
N LEU A 401 -6.13 10.45 -29.05
CA LEU A 401 -5.61 9.58 -28.01
C LEU A 401 -5.91 8.11 -28.29
N ALA A 402 -7.12 7.80 -28.78
CA ALA A 402 -7.51 6.46 -29.20
C ALA A 402 -6.62 5.95 -30.37
N ARG A 403 -6.34 6.78 -31.38
CA ARG A 403 -5.41 6.44 -32.49
C ARG A 403 -4.00 6.18 -31.95
N ARG A 404 -3.53 6.97 -31.00
CA ARG A 404 -2.22 6.75 -30.35
C ARG A 404 -2.18 5.40 -29.61
N TYR A 405 -3.24 5.08 -28.85
CA TYR A 405 -3.39 3.77 -28.20
C TYR A 405 -3.40 2.63 -29.20
N LEU A 406 -4.22 2.71 -30.27
CA LEU A 406 -4.27 1.69 -31.32
C LEU A 406 -2.91 1.50 -32.02
N GLY A 407 -2.15 2.58 -32.23
CA GLY A 407 -0.79 2.51 -32.74
C GLY A 407 0.16 1.75 -31.81
N ALA A 408 0.12 2.01 -30.53
CA ALA A 408 0.90 1.30 -29.51
C ALA A 408 0.47 -0.18 -29.42
N ARG A 409 -0.84 -0.45 -29.36
CA ARG A 409 -1.42 -1.81 -29.32
C ARG A 409 -1.00 -2.63 -30.56
N ARG A 410 -1.03 -2.06 -31.76
CA ARG A 410 -0.58 -2.75 -32.99
C ARG A 410 0.90 -3.12 -32.93
N ARG A 411 1.76 -2.24 -32.42
CA ARG A 411 3.20 -2.54 -32.25
C ARG A 411 3.41 -3.67 -31.27
N HIS A 412 2.76 -3.62 -30.10
CA HIS A 412 2.85 -4.68 -29.11
C HIS A 412 2.31 -6.00 -29.64
N PHE A 413 1.10 -5.98 -30.20
CA PHE A 413 0.45 -7.18 -30.77
C PHE A 413 1.28 -7.83 -31.88
N SER A 414 2.02 -7.07 -32.69
CA SER A 414 2.88 -7.64 -33.73
C SER A 414 3.99 -8.52 -33.16
N ILE A 415 4.48 -8.22 -31.95
CA ILE A 415 5.48 -9.03 -31.26
C ILE A 415 4.84 -10.30 -30.72
N VAL A 416 3.71 -10.17 -30.00
CA VAL A 416 2.96 -11.31 -29.46
C VAL A 416 2.53 -12.24 -30.60
N PHE A 417 2.03 -11.70 -31.71
CA PHE A 417 1.60 -12.47 -32.88
C PHE A 417 2.73 -13.28 -33.49
N ARG A 418 3.95 -12.71 -33.63
CA ARG A 418 5.13 -13.45 -34.10
C ARG A 418 5.46 -14.64 -33.19
N GLN A 419 5.36 -14.45 -31.87
CA GLN A 419 5.57 -15.54 -30.90
C GLN A 419 4.50 -16.62 -31.00
N VAL A 420 3.22 -16.23 -31.17
CA VAL A 420 2.11 -17.18 -31.39
C VAL A 420 2.32 -17.99 -32.65
N VAL A 421 2.63 -17.32 -33.79
CA VAL A 421 2.89 -18.02 -35.07
C VAL A 421 4.11 -18.94 -34.96
N GLY A 422 5.18 -18.48 -34.28
CA GLY A 422 6.37 -19.31 -34.01
C GLY A 422 6.04 -20.56 -33.19
N SER A 423 5.22 -20.42 -32.14
CA SER A 423 4.79 -21.54 -31.29
C SER A 423 3.92 -22.54 -32.03
N LEU A 424 2.97 -22.06 -32.84
CA LEU A 424 2.14 -22.92 -33.69
C LEU A 424 2.98 -23.66 -34.77
N GLY A 425 3.93 -22.95 -35.38
CA GLY A 425 4.88 -23.57 -36.30
C GLY A 425 5.74 -24.64 -35.65
N LEU A 426 6.24 -24.37 -34.45
CA LEU A 426 7.00 -25.35 -33.66
C LEU A 426 6.15 -26.58 -33.35
N GLN A 427 4.88 -26.41 -32.99
CA GLN A 427 3.96 -27.53 -32.73
C GLN A 427 3.83 -28.45 -33.95
N VAL A 428 3.56 -27.86 -35.14
CA VAL A 428 3.39 -28.65 -36.38
C VAL A 428 4.66 -29.45 -36.69
N VAL A 429 5.82 -28.77 -36.64
CA VAL A 429 7.10 -29.42 -36.96
C VAL A 429 7.44 -30.48 -35.89
N ALA A 430 7.27 -30.21 -34.64
CA ALA A 430 7.60 -31.13 -33.55
C ALA A 430 6.71 -32.39 -33.57
N SER A 431 5.39 -32.27 -33.76
CA SER A 431 4.49 -33.43 -33.87
C SER A 431 4.83 -34.31 -35.06
N ALA A 432 5.10 -33.70 -36.22
CA ALA A 432 5.49 -34.45 -37.41
C ALA A 432 6.84 -35.19 -37.25
N LEU A 433 7.83 -34.52 -36.67
CA LEU A 433 9.14 -35.09 -36.39
C LEU A 433 9.06 -36.23 -35.34
N LEU A 434 8.27 -36.05 -34.28
CA LEU A 434 8.11 -37.09 -33.26
C LEU A 434 7.43 -38.34 -33.83
N LEU A 435 6.37 -38.18 -34.62
CA LEU A 435 5.68 -39.31 -35.24
C LEU A 435 6.60 -40.07 -36.22
N GLY A 436 7.35 -39.31 -37.07
CA GLY A 436 8.32 -39.92 -37.97
C GLY A 436 9.47 -40.61 -37.26
N LEU A 437 10.13 -39.96 -36.35
CA LEU A 437 11.26 -40.49 -35.57
C LEU A 437 10.83 -41.67 -34.69
N GLY A 438 9.75 -41.49 -33.94
CA GLY A 438 9.21 -42.50 -33.04
C GLY A 438 8.72 -43.73 -33.79
N GLY A 439 8.02 -43.56 -34.94
CA GLY A 439 7.62 -44.62 -35.80
C GLY A 439 8.82 -45.40 -36.37
N TRP A 440 9.88 -44.72 -36.80
CA TRP A 440 11.11 -45.31 -37.23
C TRP A 440 11.79 -46.15 -36.16
N LEU A 441 11.85 -45.61 -34.90
CA LEU A 441 12.42 -46.35 -33.77
C LEU A 441 11.61 -47.62 -33.37
N VAL A 442 10.29 -47.60 -33.55
CA VAL A 442 9.44 -48.77 -33.36
C VAL A 442 9.72 -49.84 -34.43
N ILE A 443 9.86 -49.43 -35.70
CA ILE A 443 10.23 -50.32 -36.79
C ILE A 443 11.60 -50.99 -36.50
N GLN A 444 12.55 -50.24 -35.96
CA GLN A 444 13.86 -50.71 -35.58
C GLN A 444 13.84 -51.54 -34.25
N ARG A 445 12.67 -51.74 -33.63
CA ARG A 445 12.48 -52.45 -32.37
C ARG A 445 13.23 -51.83 -31.19
N GLN A 446 13.55 -50.55 -31.25
CA GLN A 446 14.21 -49.80 -30.18
C GLN A 446 13.20 -49.16 -29.20
N LEU A 447 11.94 -49.05 -29.60
CA LEU A 447 10.81 -48.66 -28.77
C LEU A 447 9.67 -49.66 -28.87
N THR A 448 8.90 -49.81 -27.79
CA THR A 448 7.63 -50.53 -27.83
C THR A 448 6.51 -49.66 -28.39
N LEU A 449 5.44 -50.25 -28.91
CA LEU A 449 4.27 -49.53 -29.36
C LEU A 449 3.64 -48.68 -28.23
N GLY A 450 3.60 -49.25 -27.01
CA GLY A 450 3.10 -48.53 -25.82
C GLY A 450 3.95 -47.31 -25.47
N GLN A 451 5.28 -47.39 -25.60
CA GLN A 451 6.18 -46.27 -25.38
C GLN A 451 5.96 -45.15 -26.44
N LEU A 452 5.75 -45.55 -27.72
CA LEU A 452 5.44 -44.56 -28.76
C LEU A 452 4.14 -43.82 -28.47
N VAL A 453 3.07 -44.51 -28.09
CA VAL A 453 1.79 -43.90 -27.77
C VAL A 453 1.91 -43.01 -26.52
N ALA A 454 2.64 -43.44 -25.52
CA ALA A 454 2.90 -42.61 -24.32
C ALA A 454 3.73 -41.37 -24.67
N ALA A 455 4.76 -41.51 -25.49
CA ALA A 455 5.59 -40.40 -25.99
C ALA A 455 4.75 -39.38 -26.74
N GLU A 456 3.84 -39.83 -27.63
CA GLU A 456 2.92 -38.93 -28.37
C GLU A 456 1.99 -38.17 -27.44
N LEU A 457 1.44 -38.84 -26.40
CA LEU A 457 0.60 -38.19 -25.39
C LEU A 457 1.38 -37.15 -24.57
N ILE A 458 2.61 -37.46 -24.19
CA ILE A 458 3.47 -36.55 -23.43
C ILE A 458 3.81 -35.32 -24.28
N VAL A 459 4.29 -35.54 -25.52
CA VAL A 459 4.66 -34.44 -26.43
C VAL A 459 3.45 -33.60 -26.80
N THR A 460 2.30 -34.21 -27.06
CA THR A 460 1.04 -33.46 -27.31
C THR A 460 0.67 -32.59 -26.12
N ALA A 461 0.81 -33.08 -24.88
CA ALA A 461 0.55 -32.28 -23.68
C ALA A 461 1.58 -31.15 -23.52
N VAL A 462 2.87 -31.40 -23.81
CA VAL A 462 3.93 -30.39 -23.79
C VAL A 462 3.67 -29.32 -24.87
N LEU A 463 3.32 -29.71 -26.09
CA LEU A 463 3.03 -28.81 -27.19
C LEU A 463 1.75 -27.99 -26.97
N ALA A 464 0.70 -28.60 -26.36
CA ALA A 464 -0.50 -27.87 -25.94
C ALA A 464 -0.18 -26.80 -24.91
N SER A 465 0.85 -27.04 -24.07
CA SER A 465 1.36 -26.02 -23.13
C SER A 465 2.01 -24.86 -23.87
N PHE A 466 2.71 -25.10 -24.99
CA PHE A 466 3.30 -24.04 -25.82
C PHE A 466 2.26 -23.16 -26.54
N ILE A 467 1.10 -23.68 -26.90
CA ILE A 467 0.02 -22.87 -27.47
C ILE A 467 -0.48 -21.84 -26.47
N LYS A 468 -0.64 -22.26 -25.19
CA LYS A 468 -1.00 -21.36 -24.10
C LYS A 468 0.11 -20.38 -23.75
N PHE A 469 1.35 -20.72 -24.09
CA PHE A 469 2.55 -19.94 -23.79
C PHE A 469 2.47 -18.50 -24.37
N GLY A 470 1.96 -18.32 -25.60
CA GLY A 470 1.79 -16.99 -26.18
C GLY A 470 0.96 -16.05 -25.31
N LYS A 471 -0.13 -16.58 -24.73
CA LYS A 471 -0.96 -15.84 -23.78
C LYS A 471 -0.23 -15.58 -22.44
N HIS A 472 0.56 -16.53 -21.95
CA HIS A 472 1.35 -16.34 -20.76
C HIS A 472 2.45 -15.30 -20.94
N VAL A 473 3.04 -15.21 -22.12
CA VAL A 473 4.02 -14.15 -22.45
C VAL A 473 3.35 -12.78 -22.51
N GLU A 474 2.17 -12.65 -23.11
CA GLU A 474 1.39 -11.40 -23.06
C GLU A 474 1.10 -11.01 -21.60
N ASN A 475 0.58 -11.94 -20.81
CA ASN A 475 0.35 -11.73 -19.37
C ASN A 475 1.63 -11.31 -18.61
N PHE A 476 2.79 -11.85 -18.99
CA PHE A 476 4.06 -11.46 -18.37
C PHE A 476 4.43 -10.01 -18.69
N TYR A 477 4.21 -9.56 -19.91
CA TYR A 477 4.44 -8.18 -20.28
C TYR A 477 3.46 -7.23 -19.55
N ASP A 478 2.20 -7.62 -19.45
CA ASP A 478 1.19 -6.89 -18.67
C ASP A 478 1.56 -6.81 -17.19
N LEU A 479 2.06 -7.91 -16.62
CA LEU A 479 2.56 -7.95 -15.25
C LEU A 479 3.72 -6.96 -15.04
N GLN A 480 4.70 -6.95 -15.96
CA GLN A 480 5.82 -6.03 -15.87
C GLN A 480 5.37 -4.57 -15.98
N ALA A 481 4.44 -4.27 -16.88
CA ALA A 481 3.87 -2.94 -17.04
C ALA A 481 3.08 -2.49 -15.80
N ALA A 482 2.31 -3.39 -15.18
CA ALA A 482 1.55 -3.11 -13.96
C ALA A 482 2.47 -2.91 -12.74
N VAL A 483 3.53 -3.72 -12.63
CA VAL A 483 4.55 -3.57 -11.56
C VAL A 483 5.34 -2.27 -11.71
N ASP A 484 5.67 -1.86 -12.93
CA ASP A 484 6.33 -0.58 -13.21
C ASP A 484 5.48 0.59 -12.70
N LYS A 485 4.19 0.59 -12.99
CA LYS A 485 3.26 1.64 -12.56
C LYS A 485 3.02 1.67 -11.06
N LEU A 486 2.83 0.49 -10.45
CA LEU A 486 2.75 0.41 -9.00
C LEU A 486 4.03 0.95 -8.36
N GLY A 487 5.18 0.69 -9.00
CA GLY A 487 6.46 1.25 -8.62
C GLY A 487 6.47 2.77 -8.57
N HIS A 488 5.87 3.44 -9.53
CA HIS A 488 5.75 4.90 -9.52
C HIS A 488 4.93 5.44 -8.32
N LEU A 489 3.93 4.69 -7.84
CA LEU A 489 3.20 5.06 -6.62
C LEU A 489 4.07 4.89 -5.36
N VAL A 490 4.90 3.85 -5.34
CA VAL A 490 5.81 3.56 -4.22
C VAL A 490 6.99 4.53 -4.17
N ASP A 491 7.45 5.02 -5.33
CA ASP A 491 8.58 5.95 -5.46
C ASP A 491 8.21 7.41 -5.23
N LEU A 492 6.92 7.73 -4.96
CA LEU A 492 6.53 9.10 -4.68
C LEU A 492 7.36 9.68 -3.52
N PRO A 493 7.92 10.89 -3.69
CA PRO A 493 8.66 11.55 -2.62
C PRO A 493 7.72 11.88 -1.47
N LEU A 494 8.01 11.34 -0.31
CA LEU A 494 7.24 11.58 0.90
C LEU A 494 7.82 12.74 1.71
N GLU A 495 6.96 13.37 2.49
CA GLU A 495 7.39 14.31 3.51
C GLU A 495 8.27 13.58 4.54
N GLU A 496 9.36 14.20 4.93
CA GLU A 496 10.23 13.68 5.97
C GLU A 496 9.72 14.13 7.33
N ASP A 497 9.09 13.24 8.08
CA ASP A 497 8.72 13.44 9.49
C ASP A 497 9.56 12.50 10.34
N GLY A 498 10.90 12.64 10.25
CA GLY A 498 11.86 11.72 10.85
C GLY A 498 12.11 11.97 12.34
N ALA A 499 12.61 10.94 13.02
CA ALA A 499 12.95 10.90 14.45
C ALA A 499 13.98 11.93 14.95
N HIS A 500 14.56 12.72 14.04
CA HIS A 500 15.53 13.79 14.38
C HIS A 500 14.88 15.18 14.47
N ARG A 501 13.54 15.29 14.33
CA ARG A 501 12.86 16.58 14.35
C ARG A 501 12.42 16.96 15.76
N GLU A 502 12.59 18.24 16.08
CA GLU A 502 12.26 18.79 17.40
C GLU A 502 10.73 18.82 17.60
N PRO A 503 10.22 18.43 18.76
CA PRO A 503 8.80 18.61 19.07
C PRO A 503 8.48 20.09 19.22
N LEU A 504 7.31 20.51 18.76
CA LEU A 504 6.84 21.88 19.02
C LEU A 504 6.50 22.01 20.52
N PRO A 505 6.93 23.09 21.20
CA PRO A 505 6.65 23.29 22.62
C PRO A 505 5.14 23.23 22.93
N ARG A 506 4.76 22.36 23.86
CA ARG A 506 3.39 22.32 24.39
C ARG A 506 3.21 23.51 25.34
N GLY A 507 2.08 24.20 25.25
CA GLY A 507 1.77 25.35 26.11
C GLY A 507 0.37 25.88 25.86
N GLN A 508 -0.08 26.79 26.71
CA GLN A 508 -1.32 27.53 26.50
C GLN A 508 -1.03 28.85 25.77
N GLY A 509 -1.96 29.32 24.94
CA GLY A 509 -1.87 30.55 24.18
C GLY A 509 -1.30 30.40 22.75
N GLY A 510 -1.32 31.48 22.01
CA GLY A 510 -0.92 31.53 20.59
C GLY A 510 0.55 31.27 20.37
N LEU A 511 0.88 30.68 19.22
CA LEU A 511 2.28 30.46 18.81
C LEU A 511 2.85 31.75 18.20
N PRO A 512 4.06 32.19 18.62
CA PRO A 512 4.78 33.25 17.91
C PRO A 512 5.22 32.75 16.52
N VAL A 513 5.24 33.66 15.53
CA VAL A 513 5.70 33.39 14.17
C VAL A 513 6.82 34.38 13.83
N ARG A 514 7.97 33.86 13.37
CA ARG A 514 9.09 34.68 12.93
C ARG A 514 9.57 34.27 11.55
N LEU A 515 9.68 35.24 10.69
CA LEU A 515 10.22 35.07 9.33
C LEU A 515 11.49 35.91 9.22
N HIS A 516 12.61 35.28 8.87
CA HIS A 516 13.89 35.95 8.74
C HIS A 516 14.44 35.74 7.34
N ASP A 517 14.48 36.80 6.56
CA ASP A 517 15.02 36.85 5.21
C ASP A 517 14.51 35.70 4.33
N VAL A 518 13.18 35.44 4.36
CA VAL A 518 12.57 34.28 3.74
C VAL A 518 12.50 34.45 2.23
N HIS A 519 13.08 33.49 1.52
CA HIS A 519 13.03 33.36 0.07
C HIS A 519 12.35 32.08 -0.32
N PHE A 520 11.56 32.14 -1.40
CA PHE A 520 10.96 30.95 -1.99
C PHE A 520 10.73 31.12 -3.50
N ALA A 521 11.14 30.11 -4.29
CA ALA A 521 10.85 30.00 -5.71
C ALA A 521 10.22 28.64 -6.02
N HIS A 522 9.22 28.62 -6.91
CA HIS A 522 8.64 27.36 -7.40
C HIS A 522 9.55 26.75 -8.48
N GLY A 523 9.67 25.40 -8.52
CA GLY A 523 10.45 24.67 -9.51
C GLY A 523 11.96 24.74 -9.27
N ASP A 524 12.76 24.47 -10.31
CA ASP A 524 14.20 24.27 -10.22
C ASP A 524 15.02 25.59 -10.22
N GLY A 525 14.45 26.70 -9.72
CA GLY A 525 15.18 27.97 -9.47
C GLY A 525 15.23 28.98 -10.63
N GLU A 526 14.77 28.63 -11.84
CA GLU A 526 14.68 29.57 -12.96
C GLU A 526 13.43 30.46 -12.94
N SER A 527 12.44 30.10 -12.11
CA SER A 527 11.19 30.84 -11.98
C SER A 527 11.36 32.10 -11.13
N ARG A 528 10.57 33.15 -11.42
CA ARG A 528 10.52 34.36 -10.59
C ARG A 528 10.17 33.97 -9.15
N PRO A 529 10.99 34.32 -8.14
CA PRO A 529 10.73 33.94 -6.76
C PRO A 529 9.40 34.55 -6.27
N ALA A 530 8.57 33.69 -5.64
CA ALA A 530 7.30 34.10 -5.06
C ALA A 530 7.47 34.94 -3.78
N LEU A 531 8.55 34.68 -3.01
CA LEU A 531 8.91 35.44 -1.82
C LEU A 531 10.39 35.86 -1.92
N ARG A 532 10.73 37.10 -1.50
CA ARG A 532 12.06 37.64 -1.60
C ARG A 532 12.43 38.43 -0.34
N GLY A 533 13.22 37.84 0.56
CA GLY A 533 13.70 38.52 1.73
C GLY A 533 12.61 38.93 2.72
N LEU A 534 11.54 38.11 2.84
CA LEU A 534 10.40 38.41 3.69
C LEU A 534 10.80 38.37 5.18
N ASN A 535 10.54 39.47 5.90
CA ASN A 535 10.77 39.60 7.33
C ASN A 535 9.48 39.95 8.07
N LEU A 536 9.17 39.19 9.16
CA LEU A 536 7.99 39.43 9.98
C LEU A 536 8.20 38.80 11.37
N ASP A 537 7.84 39.53 12.43
CA ASP A 537 7.85 39.04 13.81
C ASP A 537 6.47 39.24 14.43
N LEU A 538 5.78 38.14 14.74
CA LEU A 538 4.45 38.12 15.33
C LEU A 538 4.53 37.48 16.74
N PRO A 539 4.22 38.20 17.78
CA PRO A 539 4.14 37.62 19.12
C PRO A 539 2.94 36.66 19.21
N GLY A 540 3.03 35.71 20.15
CA GLY A 540 1.93 34.78 20.41
C GLY A 540 0.62 35.52 20.76
N GLY A 541 -0.49 35.14 20.09
CA GLY A 541 -1.79 35.79 20.24
C GLY A 541 -2.04 36.96 19.31
N ALA A 542 -1.07 37.39 18.50
CA ALA A 542 -1.26 38.45 17.51
C ALA A 542 -2.38 38.10 16.50
N LYS A 543 -3.14 39.12 16.10
CA LYS A 543 -4.17 39.03 15.06
C LYS A 543 -3.75 39.90 13.89
N VAL A 544 -3.34 39.32 12.79
CA VAL A 544 -2.68 40.05 11.69
C VAL A 544 -3.31 39.69 10.35
N ALA A 545 -3.47 40.72 9.51
CA ALA A 545 -3.79 40.53 8.11
C ALA A 545 -2.57 40.84 7.24
N LEU A 546 -2.27 39.93 6.34
CA LEU A 546 -1.21 40.06 5.33
C LEU A 546 -1.87 40.18 3.96
N VAL A 547 -1.70 41.31 3.36
CA VAL A 547 -2.38 41.70 2.13
C VAL A 547 -1.41 41.64 0.95
N ALA A 548 -1.84 41.08 -0.15
CA ALA A 548 -1.11 41.12 -1.41
C ALA A 548 -2.05 40.86 -2.59
N ASP A 549 -1.67 41.37 -3.75
CA ASP A 549 -2.32 41.04 -5.02
C ASP A 549 -2.33 39.56 -5.34
N SER A 550 -3.15 39.16 -6.31
CA SER A 550 -3.11 37.79 -6.84
C SER A 550 -1.71 37.47 -7.37
N GLY A 551 -1.16 36.34 -6.96
CA GLY A 551 0.23 35.94 -7.28
C GLY A 551 1.30 36.61 -6.38
N GLY A 552 0.93 37.40 -5.37
CA GLY A 552 1.86 38.04 -4.45
C GLY A 552 2.48 37.15 -3.37
N GLY A 553 2.33 35.84 -3.44
CA GLY A 553 2.98 34.88 -2.53
C GLY A 553 2.18 34.49 -1.29
N LYS A 554 0.88 34.90 -1.16
CA LYS A 554 0.01 34.55 -0.02
C LYS A 554 -0.05 33.07 0.26
N SER A 555 -0.48 32.28 -0.71
CA SER A 555 -0.61 30.81 -0.54
C SER A 555 0.72 30.14 -0.34
N THR A 556 1.81 30.66 -0.91
CA THR A 556 3.18 30.21 -0.64
C THR A 556 3.56 30.41 0.83
N LEU A 557 3.23 31.58 1.39
CA LEU A 557 3.47 31.84 2.81
C LEU A 557 2.65 30.90 3.71
N ALA A 558 1.38 30.66 3.37
CA ALA A 558 0.55 29.68 4.08
C ALA A 558 1.18 28.27 4.05
N ASP A 559 1.69 27.84 2.90
CA ASP A 559 2.40 26.56 2.75
C ASP A 559 3.65 26.47 3.66
N LEU A 560 4.43 27.54 3.75
CA LEU A 560 5.61 27.61 4.60
C LEU A 560 5.26 27.53 6.08
N LEU A 561 4.21 28.25 6.51
CA LEU A 561 3.75 28.25 7.91
C LEU A 561 3.16 26.91 8.34
N PHE A 562 2.52 26.18 7.45
CA PHE A 562 1.93 24.88 7.70
C PHE A 562 2.93 23.72 7.44
N GLY A 563 4.14 24.04 6.97
CA GLY A 563 5.18 23.05 6.67
C GLY A 563 4.87 22.16 5.47
N LEU A 564 4.06 22.62 4.49
CA LEU A 564 3.88 21.95 3.20
C LEU A 564 5.09 22.12 2.29
N ARG A 565 5.81 23.25 2.48
CA ARG A 565 7.02 23.59 1.74
C ARG A 565 8.10 24.08 2.68
N ALA A 566 9.35 23.94 2.27
CA ALA A 566 10.49 24.52 2.96
C ALA A 566 10.97 25.80 2.24
N PRO A 567 11.41 26.85 2.95
CA PRO A 567 11.97 28.03 2.30
C PRO A 567 13.26 27.70 1.56
N THR A 568 13.49 28.32 0.39
CA THR A 568 14.73 28.16 -0.39
C THR A 568 15.88 28.96 0.19
N GLY A 569 15.59 30.02 0.97
CA GLY A 569 16.57 30.81 1.72
C GLY A 569 15.91 31.38 2.97
N GLY A 570 16.73 31.80 3.93
CA GLY A 570 16.25 32.31 5.21
C GLY A 570 15.67 31.22 6.12
N ARG A 571 14.81 31.61 7.07
CA ARG A 571 14.18 30.68 8.02
C ARG A 571 12.75 31.10 8.40
N VAL A 572 11.91 30.12 8.64
CA VAL A 572 10.53 30.27 9.12
C VAL A 572 10.45 29.58 10.47
N GLU A 573 10.16 30.34 11.53
CA GLU A 573 10.03 29.82 12.89
C GLU A 573 8.56 29.91 13.34
N VAL A 574 8.03 28.80 13.85
CA VAL A 574 6.71 28.71 14.48
C VAL A 574 6.89 28.16 15.88
N GLY A 575 6.40 28.89 16.89
CA GLY A 575 6.61 28.52 18.29
C GLY A 575 8.09 28.56 18.73
N GLY A 576 8.93 29.31 18.01
CA GLY A 576 10.38 29.42 18.28
C GLY A 576 11.24 28.30 17.69
N VAL A 577 10.64 27.41 16.86
CA VAL A 577 11.33 26.32 16.19
C VAL A 577 11.28 26.51 14.67
N ASP A 578 12.39 26.31 13.96
CA ASP A 578 12.43 26.37 12.49
C ASP A 578 11.56 25.21 11.92
N THR A 579 10.68 25.55 10.97
CA THR A 579 9.76 24.57 10.35
C THR A 579 10.48 23.41 9.67
N ARG A 580 11.75 23.58 9.27
CA ARG A 580 12.58 22.49 8.71
C ARG A 580 13.05 21.49 9.78
N ARG A 581 13.05 21.89 11.04
CA ARG A 581 13.55 21.08 12.18
C ARG A 581 12.43 20.53 13.05
N VAL A 582 11.23 21.07 12.94
CA VAL A 582 10.07 20.62 13.71
C VAL A 582 9.46 19.35 13.11
N SER A 583 8.93 18.46 13.97
CA SER A 583 8.06 17.37 13.50
C SER A 583 6.81 17.94 12.82
N LEU A 584 6.56 17.56 11.57
CA LEU A 584 5.40 18.03 10.81
C LEU A 584 4.08 17.63 11.46
N SER A 585 4.01 16.44 12.04
CA SER A 585 2.86 15.98 12.81
C SER A 585 2.63 16.84 14.05
N ALA A 586 3.68 17.19 14.79
CA ALA A 586 3.59 18.09 15.95
C ALA A 586 3.22 19.52 15.54
N LEU A 587 3.75 20.03 14.43
CA LEU A 587 3.39 21.34 13.89
C LEU A 587 1.91 21.39 13.51
N ARG A 588 1.44 20.45 12.68
CA ARG A 588 0.06 20.38 12.17
C ARG A 588 -0.98 20.02 13.23
N SER A 589 -0.57 19.50 14.38
CA SER A 589 -1.45 19.30 15.53
C SER A 589 -1.78 20.62 16.24
N GLN A 590 -0.97 21.70 16.07
CA GLN A 590 -1.11 22.99 16.75
C GLN A 590 -1.38 24.14 15.77
N VAL A 591 -1.16 23.95 14.47
CA VAL A 591 -1.40 24.90 13.40
C VAL A 591 -2.59 24.45 12.55
N ALA A 592 -3.57 25.31 12.35
CA ALA A 592 -4.67 25.06 11.42
C ALA A 592 -4.50 25.95 10.18
N LEU A 593 -4.50 25.33 9.01
CA LEU A 593 -4.61 26.01 7.72
C LEU A 593 -6.02 25.81 7.17
N VAL A 594 -6.69 26.90 6.84
CA VAL A 594 -7.98 26.89 6.16
C VAL A 594 -7.79 27.51 4.77
N ARG A 595 -7.96 26.69 3.75
CA ARG A 595 -7.81 27.06 2.35
C ARG A 595 -8.89 26.36 1.54
N GLY A 596 -9.74 27.11 0.86
CA GLY A 596 -10.80 26.54 0.03
C GLY A 596 -11.81 25.67 0.80
N VAL A 597 -12.57 24.88 0.06
CA VAL A 597 -13.57 23.96 0.60
C VAL A 597 -13.17 22.51 0.28
N GLU A 598 -12.84 21.76 1.32
CA GLU A 598 -12.48 20.34 1.23
C GLU A 598 -13.46 19.50 2.05
N VAL A 599 -14.44 18.91 1.39
CA VAL A 599 -15.46 18.08 2.05
C VAL A 599 -15.13 16.61 1.88
N LEU A 600 -15.12 15.89 3.00
CA LEU A 600 -15.02 14.43 3.02
C LEU A 600 -16.40 13.83 2.83
N GLU A 601 -16.52 12.77 2.04
CA GLU A 601 -17.72 11.94 2.03
C GLU A 601 -17.90 11.29 3.40
N GLY A 602 -19.00 11.63 4.07
CA GLY A 602 -19.27 11.24 5.45
C GLY A 602 -20.20 12.24 6.14
N SER A 603 -20.47 12.06 7.42
CA SER A 603 -21.34 12.93 8.19
C SER A 603 -20.71 14.32 8.45
N VAL A 604 -21.54 15.28 8.85
CA VAL A 604 -21.07 16.59 9.35
C VAL A 604 -20.08 16.40 10.51
N LEU A 605 -20.37 15.48 11.44
CA LEU A 605 -19.48 15.16 12.56
C LEU A 605 -18.13 14.65 12.08
N GLU A 606 -18.11 13.72 11.13
CA GLU A 606 -16.88 13.19 10.55
C GLU A 606 -16.06 14.27 9.84
N ASN A 607 -16.73 15.20 9.17
CA ASN A 607 -16.10 16.35 8.55
C ASN A 607 -15.49 17.32 9.56
N VAL A 608 -16.13 17.59 10.68
CA VAL A 608 -15.55 18.41 11.76
C VAL A 608 -14.40 17.68 12.44
N ARG A 609 -14.56 16.39 12.72
CA ARG A 609 -13.55 15.54 13.34
C ARG A 609 -12.30 15.40 12.48
N ALA A 610 -12.45 15.18 11.18
CA ALA A 610 -11.39 14.95 10.21
C ALA A 610 -10.34 13.94 10.71
N GLY A 611 -10.80 12.79 11.25
CA GLY A 611 -9.95 11.71 11.76
C GLY A 611 -9.30 11.95 13.14
N ARG A 612 -9.52 13.12 13.79
CA ARG A 612 -8.93 13.42 15.10
C ARG A 612 -9.70 12.71 16.23
N PRO A 613 -9.10 11.76 16.96
CA PRO A 613 -9.78 11.00 18.01
C PRO A 613 -10.20 11.85 19.20
N THR A 614 -9.52 12.97 19.44
CA THR A 614 -9.79 13.92 20.54
C THR A 614 -11.01 14.81 20.29
N VAL A 615 -11.54 14.84 19.05
CA VAL A 615 -12.72 15.63 18.70
C VAL A 615 -13.96 14.75 18.80
N GLY A 616 -14.69 14.87 19.90
CA GLY A 616 -15.98 14.21 20.14
C GLY A 616 -17.17 15.03 19.62
N PRO A 617 -18.41 14.53 19.85
CA PRO A 617 -19.62 15.27 19.45
C PRO A 617 -19.76 16.63 20.14
N ASP A 618 -19.29 16.77 21.37
CA ASP A 618 -19.41 18.03 22.15
C ASP A 618 -18.43 19.09 21.65
N GLU A 619 -17.19 18.70 21.31
CA GLU A 619 -16.21 19.58 20.66
C GLU A 619 -16.73 20.03 19.29
N ALA A 620 -17.32 19.10 18.51
CA ALA A 620 -17.90 19.44 17.23
C ALA A 620 -19.07 20.41 17.35
N ARG A 621 -19.96 20.22 18.34
CA ARG A 621 -21.06 21.16 18.63
C ARG A 621 -20.54 22.54 18.99
N ARG A 622 -19.54 22.64 19.86
CA ARG A 622 -18.93 23.94 20.23
C ARG A 622 -18.31 24.63 19.01
N ALA A 623 -17.59 23.92 18.19
CA ALA A 623 -16.98 24.46 16.99
C ALA A 623 -18.02 24.93 15.96
N LEU A 624 -19.10 24.17 15.75
CA LEU A 624 -20.20 24.54 14.86
C LEU A 624 -21.00 25.75 15.40
N ALA A 625 -21.21 25.81 16.73
CA ALA A 625 -21.87 26.94 17.38
C ALA A 625 -21.04 28.21 17.21
N ALA A 626 -19.73 28.16 17.36
CA ALA A 626 -18.83 29.29 17.19
C ALA A 626 -18.92 29.98 15.82
N VAL A 627 -19.29 29.22 14.77
CA VAL A 627 -19.48 29.75 13.41
C VAL A 627 -20.96 29.85 13.00
N GLU A 628 -21.89 29.82 13.94
CA GLU A 628 -23.36 29.83 13.72
C GLU A 628 -23.82 28.78 12.69
N LEU A 629 -23.25 27.60 12.72
CA LEU A 629 -23.61 26.48 11.85
C LEU A 629 -24.34 25.36 12.60
N LEU A 630 -24.35 25.36 13.95
CA LEU A 630 -24.94 24.30 14.76
C LEU A 630 -26.45 24.19 14.54
N GLU A 631 -27.20 25.29 14.64
CA GLU A 631 -28.65 25.28 14.50
C GLU A 631 -29.10 24.83 13.08
N PRO A 632 -28.49 25.35 11.98
CA PRO A 632 -28.77 24.82 10.64
C PRO A 632 -28.53 23.33 10.50
N VAL A 633 -27.47 22.80 11.14
CA VAL A 633 -27.14 21.37 11.12
C VAL A 633 -28.15 20.56 11.94
N LEU A 634 -28.50 21.01 13.15
CA LEU A 634 -29.49 20.32 13.98
C LEU A 634 -30.90 20.35 13.39
N ALA A 635 -31.23 21.35 12.55
CA ALA A 635 -32.50 21.40 11.82
C ALA A 635 -32.57 20.36 10.68
N MET A 636 -31.48 19.71 10.29
CA MET A 636 -31.47 18.63 9.31
C MET A 636 -31.98 17.32 9.93
N PRO A 637 -32.58 16.43 9.13
CA PRO A 637 -33.21 15.19 9.64
C PRO A 637 -32.32 14.31 10.52
N GLN A 638 -31.00 14.30 10.27
CA GLN A 638 -30.04 13.49 10.99
C GLN A 638 -29.06 14.33 11.85
N GLY A 639 -29.25 15.65 11.94
CA GLY A 639 -28.41 16.53 12.74
C GLY A 639 -26.92 16.40 12.37
N LEU A 640 -26.06 16.12 13.37
CA LEU A 640 -24.60 15.93 13.16
C LEU A 640 -24.25 14.73 12.29
N ASP A 641 -25.14 13.73 12.22
CA ASP A 641 -24.94 12.53 11.42
C ASP A 641 -25.43 12.69 9.98
N THR A 642 -25.88 13.90 9.59
CA THR A 642 -26.30 14.19 8.21
C THR A 642 -25.14 13.91 7.25
N PRO A 643 -25.31 13.02 6.26
CA PRO A 643 -24.28 12.72 5.29
C PRO A 643 -24.07 13.87 4.32
N LEU A 644 -22.83 14.22 4.07
CA LEU A 644 -22.44 15.17 3.03
C LEU A 644 -22.02 14.40 1.77
N GLY A 645 -22.71 14.67 0.67
CA GLY A 645 -22.39 14.08 -0.62
C GLY A 645 -21.24 14.81 -1.34
N PRO A 646 -20.89 14.38 -2.56
CA PRO A 646 -19.92 15.06 -3.41
C PRO A 646 -20.25 16.56 -3.53
N GLY A 647 -19.24 17.41 -3.31
CA GLY A 647 -19.43 18.87 -3.30
C GLY A 647 -20.13 19.43 -2.05
N GLY A 648 -20.38 18.59 -1.01
CA GLY A 648 -20.85 19.03 0.31
C GLY A 648 -22.36 19.23 0.45
N ALA A 649 -23.18 18.81 -0.53
CA ALA A 649 -24.64 18.86 -0.38
C ALA A 649 -25.07 18.05 0.87
N PRO A 650 -26.06 18.55 1.67
CA PRO A 650 -27.00 19.63 1.38
C PRO A 650 -26.55 21.04 1.83
N LEU A 651 -25.32 21.23 2.28
CA LEU A 651 -24.84 22.54 2.73
C LEU A 651 -24.59 23.49 1.55
N SER A 652 -24.91 24.78 1.74
CA SER A 652 -24.54 25.83 0.76
C SER A 652 -23.04 26.12 0.79
N SER A 653 -22.50 26.78 -0.24
CA SER A 653 -21.08 27.16 -0.31
C SER A 653 -20.62 27.99 0.91
N GLY A 654 -21.41 28.95 1.36
CA GLY A 654 -21.10 29.73 2.56
C GLY A 654 -21.18 28.92 3.86
N GLN A 655 -22.05 27.90 3.93
CA GLN A 655 -22.08 26.95 5.06
C GLN A 655 -20.87 26.02 5.04
N LEU A 656 -20.43 25.57 3.85
CA LEU A 656 -19.23 24.76 3.69
C LEU A 656 -17.97 25.51 4.11
N GLY A 657 -17.84 26.78 3.72
CA GLY A 657 -16.72 27.60 4.20
C GLY A 657 -16.70 27.73 5.73
N ARG A 658 -17.87 27.93 6.37
CA ARG A 658 -17.98 27.95 7.84
C ARG A 658 -17.68 26.57 8.46
N LEU A 659 -18.04 25.48 7.80
CA LEU A 659 -17.67 24.12 8.23
C LEU A 659 -16.15 23.92 8.25
N MET A 660 -15.42 24.46 7.26
CA MET A 660 -13.95 24.41 7.24
C MET A 660 -13.34 25.15 8.44
N VAL A 661 -13.88 26.31 8.78
CA VAL A 661 -13.45 27.05 9.98
C VAL A 661 -13.80 26.27 11.26
N ALA A 662 -15.01 25.69 11.36
CA ALA A 662 -15.37 24.82 12.50
C ALA A 662 -14.43 23.63 12.63
N ARG A 663 -14.06 22.97 11.54
CA ARG A 663 -13.05 21.89 11.51
C ARG A 663 -11.70 22.36 12.09
N ALA A 664 -11.26 23.56 11.73
CA ALA A 664 -10.03 24.15 12.25
C ALA A 664 -10.12 24.38 13.76
N LEU A 665 -11.20 25.03 14.23
CA LEU A 665 -11.42 25.35 15.63
C LEU A 665 -11.56 24.11 16.53
N ALA A 666 -12.20 23.04 16.04
CA ALA A 666 -12.38 21.79 16.78
C ALA A 666 -11.04 21.15 17.17
N GLY A 667 -9.97 21.40 16.43
CA GLY A 667 -8.62 20.93 16.72
C GLY A 667 -7.91 21.71 17.84
N ALA A 668 -8.54 22.74 18.44
CA ALA A 668 -7.93 23.62 19.42
C ALA A 668 -6.54 24.17 18.99
N PRO A 669 -6.44 24.79 17.79
CA PRO A 669 -5.18 25.26 17.25
C PRO A 669 -4.62 26.43 18.05
N ARG A 670 -3.29 26.57 18.05
CA ARG A 670 -2.56 27.70 18.62
C ARG A 670 -2.14 28.73 17.56
N LEU A 671 -2.15 28.36 16.30
CA LEU A 671 -1.99 29.24 15.13
C LEU A 671 -3.06 28.89 14.09
N ILE A 672 -3.77 29.89 13.62
CA ILE A 672 -4.75 29.76 12.53
C ILE A 672 -4.26 30.59 11.36
N VAL A 673 -4.15 29.98 10.19
CA VAL A 673 -3.85 30.63 8.91
C VAL A 673 -5.07 30.52 8.01
N LEU A 674 -5.64 31.65 7.61
CA LEU A 674 -6.74 31.72 6.63
C LEU A 674 -6.16 32.16 5.29
N ASP A 675 -6.32 31.36 4.26
CA ASP A 675 -5.85 31.66 2.91
C ASP A 675 -7.04 31.85 1.97
N GLU A 676 -7.43 33.11 1.74
CA GLU A 676 -8.53 33.56 0.84
C GLU A 676 -9.91 32.93 1.12
N VAL A 677 -10.15 32.39 2.32
CA VAL A 677 -11.42 31.71 2.66
C VAL A 677 -12.58 32.65 2.85
N LEU A 678 -12.31 33.88 3.27
CA LEU A 678 -13.33 34.84 3.64
C LEU A 678 -14.20 35.30 2.46
N GLU A 679 -13.66 35.30 1.25
CA GLU A 679 -14.37 35.71 0.03
C GLU A 679 -15.58 34.84 -0.28
N GLY A 680 -15.49 33.50 0.01
CA GLY A 680 -16.57 32.54 -0.23
C GLY A 680 -17.68 32.49 0.82
N LEU A 681 -17.55 33.21 1.95
CA LEU A 681 -18.49 33.09 3.08
C LEU A 681 -19.76 33.93 2.98
N GLY A 682 -19.83 34.90 2.07
CA GLY A 682 -20.88 35.91 2.05
C GLY A 682 -20.78 36.86 3.26
N ALA A 683 -21.45 38.03 3.21
CA ALA A 683 -21.28 39.09 4.20
C ALA A 683 -21.56 38.64 5.66
N ARG A 684 -22.70 37.96 5.89
CA ARG A 684 -23.07 37.49 7.24
C ARG A 684 -22.09 36.42 7.75
N GLY A 685 -21.76 35.40 6.91
CA GLY A 685 -20.85 34.34 7.31
C GLY A 685 -19.46 34.88 7.63
N ARG A 686 -18.96 35.81 6.87
CA ARG A 686 -17.71 36.53 7.08
C ARG A 686 -17.69 37.28 8.42
N GLN A 687 -18.77 37.99 8.71
CA GLN A 687 -18.92 38.73 9.98
C GLN A 687 -18.89 37.78 11.18
N VAL A 688 -19.61 36.65 11.13
CA VAL A 688 -19.65 35.62 12.20
C VAL A 688 -18.27 35.03 12.43
N VAL A 689 -17.63 34.58 11.36
CA VAL A 689 -16.27 33.95 11.44
C VAL A 689 -15.27 34.98 12.01
N MET A 690 -15.26 36.19 11.53
CA MET A 690 -14.32 37.20 12.02
C MET A 690 -14.61 37.60 13.48
N ASN A 691 -15.86 37.67 13.92
CA ASN A 691 -16.19 37.93 15.32
C ASN A 691 -15.59 36.84 16.24
N THR A 692 -15.71 35.56 15.83
CA THR A 692 -15.15 34.42 16.58
C THR A 692 -13.63 34.43 16.58
N LEU A 693 -12.99 34.66 15.45
CA LEU A 693 -11.54 34.58 15.32
C LEU A 693 -10.81 35.76 15.96
N LEU A 694 -11.44 36.97 15.99
CA LEU A 694 -10.91 38.18 16.58
C LEU A 694 -11.33 38.38 18.04
N ALA A 695 -12.06 37.43 18.64
CA ALA A 695 -12.48 37.56 20.05
C ALA A 695 -11.25 37.80 20.96
N PRO A 696 -11.35 38.72 21.93
CA PRO A 696 -10.20 39.08 22.79
C PRO A 696 -9.64 37.91 23.57
N GLU A 697 -10.50 36.95 23.95
CA GLU A 697 -10.12 35.76 24.72
C GLU A 697 -9.60 34.61 23.83
N ALA A 698 -9.60 34.78 22.50
CA ALA A 698 -9.18 33.73 21.58
C ALA A 698 -7.70 33.37 21.75
N PRO A 699 -7.38 32.10 22.09
CA PRO A 699 -6.05 31.72 22.55
C PRO A 699 -5.02 31.55 21.42
N TRP A 700 -5.40 31.76 20.18
CA TRP A 700 -4.54 31.53 19.02
C TRP A 700 -3.93 32.79 18.44
N THR A 701 -2.81 32.65 17.75
CA THR A 701 -2.31 33.64 16.78
C THR A 701 -3.10 33.47 15.50
N LEU A 702 -3.52 34.58 14.88
CA LEU A 702 -4.30 34.57 13.64
C LEU A 702 -3.53 35.26 12.52
N VAL A 703 -3.37 34.60 11.40
CA VAL A 703 -2.83 35.16 10.15
C VAL A 703 -3.91 35.06 9.07
N VAL A 704 -4.40 36.19 8.61
CA VAL A 704 -5.37 36.28 7.52
C VAL A 704 -4.62 36.71 6.26
N LEU A 705 -4.63 35.89 5.24
CA LEU A 705 -4.06 36.16 3.92
C LEU A 705 -5.22 36.53 2.99
N SER A 706 -5.24 37.74 2.45
CA SER A 706 -6.36 38.24 1.66
C SER A 706 -5.90 39.23 0.58
N SER A 707 -6.82 39.58 -0.33
CA SER A 707 -6.61 40.69 -1.29
C SER A 707 -6.83 42.03 -0.62
N GLU A 708 -6.34 43.13 -1.23
CA GLU A 708 -6.47 44.49 -0.68
C GLU A 708 -7.92 44.96 -0.55
N GLU A 709 -8.83 44.43 -1.36
CA GLU A 709 -10.24 44.84 -1.43
C GLU A 709 -11.16 44.15 -0.39
N ASP A 710 -10.65 43.26 0.48
CA ASP A 710 -11.49 42.55 1.42
C ASP A 710 -11.84 43.38 2.66
N GLU A 711 -13.12 43.74 2.79
CA GLU A 711 -13.65 44.49 3.95
C GLU A 711 -13.40 43.78 5.30
N ALA A 712 -13.26 42.45 5.32
CA ALA A 712 -12.98 41.71 6.53
C ALA A 712 -11.57 41.99 7.08
N VAL A 713 -10.63 42.31 6.21
CA VAL A 713 -9.27 42.74 6.54
C VAL A 713 -9.26 44.04 7.31
N LEU A 714 -10.21 44.95 7.03
CA LEU A 714 -10.34 46.22 7.72
C LEU A 714 -10.63 46.10 9.23
N ARG A 715 -11.12 44.96 9.67
CA ARG A 715 -11.43 44.68 11.08
C ARG A 715 -10.21 44.19 11.88
N VAL A 716 -9.12 43.79 11.21
CA VAL A 716 -7.90 43.34 11.85
C VAL A 716 -7.04 44.55 12.20
N SER A 717 -6.62 44.65 13.46
CA SER A 717 -5.92 45.82 13.98
C SER A 717 -4.52 46.02 13.38
N GLN A 718 -3.85 44.95 12.99
CA GLN A 718 -2.51 44.97 12.39
C GLN A 718 -2.59 44.49 10.95
N ARG A 719 -2.20 45.33 10.02
CA ARG A 719 -2.16 45.02 8.59
C ARG A 719 -0.79 45.32 8.03
N TYR A 720 -0.30 44.38 7.21
CA TYR A 720 0.95 44.54 6.48
C TYR A 720 0.76 44.13 5.03
N THR A 721 1.39 44.85 4.13
CA THR A 721 1.46 44.46 2.72
C THR A 721 2.68 43.56 2.53
N LEU A 722 2.52 42.39 1.89
CA LEU A 722 3.63 41.47 1.70
C LEU A 722 4.80 42.12 0.92
N SER A 723 4.51 43.04 0.00
CA SER A 723 5.55 43.79 -0.72
C SER A 723 6.41 44.67 0.20
N GLU A 724 5.81 45.34 1.20
CA GLU A 724 6.53 46.15 2.18
C GLU A 724 7.46 45.29 3.05
N LEU A 725 6.96 44.12 3.49
CA LEU A 725 7.74 43.18 4.30
C LEU A 725 8.91 42.53 3.53
N MET A 726 8.85 42.51 2.18
CA MET A 726 9.93 42.03 1.31
C MET A 726 10.97 43.11 1.00
N THR A 727 10.62 44.40 1.05
CA THR A 727 11.52 45.51 0.74
C THR A 727 12.25 46.08 1.95
N GLY A 728 11.89 45.65 3.16
CA GLY A 728 12.55 46.08 4.40
C GLY A 728 12.16 47.49 4.86
N THR A 729 11.16 48.13 4.27
CA THR A 729 10.60 49.40 4.76
C THR A 729 9.72 49.10 5.96
N ALA A 730 10.04 49.71 7.11
CA ALA A 730 9.23 49.56 8.31
C ALA A 730 7.79 50.10 8.06
N PRO A 731 6.76 49.41 8.63
CA PRO A 731 5.38 49.84 8.46
C PRO A 731 5.19 51.25 9.05
N GLU A 732 4.56 52.13 8.28
CA GLU A 732 3.96 53.36 8.86
C GLU A 732 2.79 52.92 9.75
N GLU A 733 2.88 53.18 11.06
CA GLU A 733 1.75 53.09 11.97
C GLU A 733 0.65 54.06 11.49
N ARG A 734 -0.41 53.50 10.91
CA ARG A 734 -1.66 54.27 10.58
C ARG A 734 -2.79 53.84 11.47
#